data_a82c4c9b7468eee327937ba4f94e4760
#
_entry.id   a82c4c9b7468eee327937ba4f94e4760
#
_cell.length_a   1.000
_cell.length_b   1.000
_cell.length_c   1.000
_cell.angle_alpha   90.00
_cell.angle_beta   90.00
_cell.angle_gamma   90.00
#
_symmetry.space_group_name_H-M   'P 1'
#
loop_
_entity.id
_entity.type
_entity.pdbx_description
1 polymer ?
#
loop_
_entity_poly.entity_id
_entity_poly.type
_entity_poly.pdbx_seq_one_letter_code
_entity_poly.pdbx_strand_id
1 'polypeptide(L)'
;MDLKHEVMDEIEKAQLSAEEILRKYDKESDKRELTGFWNTVINAICIVFCIFQVYTAAFGILDAQLQRAVHLAFGFALVFLLYPMRQSWSRKEMNLIDVGFAIVGVAVSMYIVVFYHDLVLRAGMNNETDYIIALIGTVLVIEGARRVVGWPMITIAILFILYGLFGRMLPGIIAHRGLGLHELVNYLYYTTEGIFGTPMGVSSTFIYLFILFGAYLETTGLGKFFIDISNAIAGWASGGPAKVAVISSALEGTVSGSSVANVVGSGSFTIPMMKKLGYGKDFAGAVEAAASTGGQLMPPVMGAAAFLMAEFVGVPYMEVVKAGVIPAILYFTGIWLGVHFEAKKLGLKGMSRDEMPSYSSIFLERGHLIIPLIAIIYFLTSGYTPMRAALVGIVMAIASSCLRKSTRITFKDFVNGMINGSKGILGVLIACATAGIIIGVVTKTGVGLKMATALLDLAGGHLMPAMVFTMLTSLILGMGVPTTANYVITSTIAAPALIQMDVPVLAAHMFVFYFGIVADITPPVALAAYAGSGISGGDPLRTGINASKLAIAAFIIPYIFVLSPEILMINATPFGVIFSCCTAILGMVGVAAAMGGYFTRHLNALQRVLFFVGGLGLIDPGLYTDVAGVVLMVIGYLWSRNNKK
;
A
#
# COMPACT_ATOMS: atom_id res chain seq x y z
N MET A 1 -38.50 0.69 15.96
CA MET A 1 -37.42 1.15 16.85
C MET A 1 -36.40 0.06 17.10
N ASP A 2 -36.83 -1.20 17.25
CA ASP A 2 -35.96 -2.36 17.53
C ASP A 2 -34.97 -2.71 16.42
N LEU A 3 -35.35 -2.63 15.15
CA LEU A 3 -34.45 -2.98 14.04
C LEU A 3 -33.24 -2.04 13.90
N LYS A 4 -33.38 -0.76 14.29
CA LYS A 4 -32.26 0.18 14.29
C LYS A 4 -31.29 -0.08 15.43
N HIS A 5 -31.79 -0.53 16.58
CA HIS A 5 -30.94 -0.91 17.73
C HIS A 5 -30.19 -2.22 17.46
N GLU A 6 -30.84 -3.25 16.90
CA GLU A 6 -30.15 -4.49 16.51
C GLU A 6 -29.04 -4.26 15.48
N VAL A 7 -29.30 -3.42 14.49
CA VAL A 7 -28.28 -3.07 13.47
C VAL A 7 -27.12 -2.26 14.09
N MET A 8 -27.39 -1.38 15.04
CA MET A 8 -26.34 -0.62 15.75
C MET A 8 -25.52 -1.54 16.65
N ASP A 9 -26.14 -2.47 17.36
CA ASP A 9 -25.44 -3.46 18.20
C ASP A 9 -24.61 -4.45 17.37
N GLU A 10 -25.07 -4.86 16.18
CA GLU A 10 -24.28 -5.67 15.26
C GLU A 10 -23.09 -4.91 14.67
N ILE A 11 -23.26 -3.63 14.35
CA ILE A 11 -22.17 -2.76 13.87
C ILE A 11 -21.14 -2.53 14.99
N GLU A 12 -21.57 -2.28 16.22
CA GLU A 12 -20.67 -2.08 17.38
C GLU A 12 -19.90 -3.36 17.72
N LYS A 13 -20.56 -4.52 17.70
CA LYS A 13 -19.90 -5.83 17.83
C LYS A 13 -18.94 -6.12 16.67
N ALA A 14 -19.30 -5.73 15.45
CA ALA A 14 -18.43 -5.87 14.28
C ALA A 14 -17.21 -4.94 14.37
N GLN A 15 -17.33 -3.74 14.92
CA GLN A 15 -16.22 -2.81 15.12
C GLN A 15 -15.25 -3.30 16.20
N LEU A 16 -15.74 -3.81 17.34
CA LEU A 16 -14.90 -4.42 18.38
C LEU A 16 -14.14 -5.65 17.85
N SER A 17 -14.81 -6.49 17.08
CA SER A 17 -14.20 -7.63 16.38
C SER A 17 -13.21 -7.18 15.30
N ALA A 18 -13.46 -6.03 14.64
CA ALA A 18 -12.59 -5.49 13.60
C ALA A 18 -11.24 -5.00 14.15
N GLU A 19 -11.21 -4.38 15.33
CA GLU A 19 -9.96 -3.98 15.98
C GLU A 19 -9.11 -5.20 16.38
N GLU A 20 -9.74 -6.27 16.88
CA GLU A 20 -9.03 -7.52 17.19
C GLU A 20 -8.47 -8.19 15.93
N ILE A 21 -9.21 -8.14 14.83
CA ILE A 21 -8.79 -8.65 13.53
C ILE A 21 -7.62 -7.84 12.99
N LEU A 22 -7.68 -6.50 13.08
CA LEU A 22 -6.60 -5.62 12.67
C LEU A 22 -5.30 -5.99 13.41
N ARG A 23 -5.36 -6.15 14.73
CA ARG A 23 -4.20 -6.56 15.56
C ARG A 23 -3.66 -7.94 15.20
N LYS A 24 -4.52 -8.86 14.77
CA LYS A 24 -4.12 -10.23 14.42
C LYS A 24 -3.39 -10.31 13.09
N TYR A 25 -3.81 -9.54 12.09
CA TYR A 25 -3.32 -9.63 10.72
C TYR A 25 -2.40 -8.47 10.33
N ASP A 26 -2.46 -7.34 11.05
CA ASP A 26 -1.57 -6.20 10.88
C ASP A 26 -0.72 -5.98 12.14
N LYS A 27 0.54 -6.39 12.06
CA LYS A 27 1.48 -6.21 13.18
C LYS A 27 1.76 -4.75 13.51
N GLU A 28 1.64 -3.85 12.55
CA GLU A 28 1.82 -2.42 12.77
C GLU A 28 0.74 -1.85 13.71
N SER A 29 -0.40 -2.50 13.80
CA SER A 29 -1.52 -2.14 14.68
C SER A 29 -1.46 -2.80 16.05
N ASP A 30 -0.55 -3.75 16.31
CA ASP A 30 -0.42 -4.48 17.57
C ASP A 30 0.37 -3.69 18.64
N LYS A 31 -0.12 -2.51 18.98
CA LYS A 31 0.49 -1.56 19.95
C LYS A 31 0.01 -1.79 21.36
N ARG A 32 0.83 -1.37 22.36
CA ARG A 32 0.43 -1.30 23.76
C ARG A 32 -0.65 -0.25 23.99
N GLU A 33 -1.55 -0.55 24.93
CA GLU A 33 -2.60 0.33 25.46
C GLU A 33 -2.23 0.79 26.86
N LEU A 34 -1.22 1.65 26.95
CA LEU A 34 -0.73 2.14 28.22
C LEU A 34 -1.62 3.24 28.79
N THR A 35 -1.73 3.27 30.11
CA THR A 35 -2.45 4.32 30.87
C THR A 35 -1.50 5.04 31.82
N GLY A 36 -1.93 6.20 32.35
CA GLY A 36 -1.16 6.95 33.34
C GLY A 36 0.13 7.56 32.80
N PHE A 37 1.19 7.50 33.61
CA PHE A 37 2.48 8.16 33.34
C PHE A 37 3.08 7.82 31.97
N TRP A 38 3.15 6.53 31.63
CA TRP A 38 3.78 6.10 30.37
C TRP A 38 3.00 6.54 29.13
N ASN A 39 1.68 6.60 29.22
CA ASN A 39 0.86 7.14 28.13
C ASN A 39 1.17 8.64 27.92
N THR A 40 1.33 9.40 29.01
CA THR A 40 1.69 10.82 28.93
C THR A 40 3.07 11.02 28.31
N VAL A 41 4.07 10.21 28.71
CA VAL A 41 5.43 10.24 28.12
C VAL A 41 5.40 9.94 26.63
N ILE A 42 4.72 8.87 26.21
CA ILE A 42 4.63 8.51 24.79
C ILE A 42 3.93 9.61 23.99
N ASN A 43 2.83 10.14 24.49
CA ASN A 43 2.11 11.22 23.82
C ASN A 43 2.97 12.50 23.71
N ALA A 44 3.77 12.82 24.75
CA ALA A 44 4.71 13.93 24.68
C ALA A 44 5.79 13.71 23.61
N ILE A 45 6.35 12.50 23.51
CA ILE A 45 7.32 12.14 22.45
C ILE A 45 6.66 12.27 21.07
N CYS A 46 5.41 11.79 20.89
CA CYS A 46 4.67 11.91 19.64
C CYS A 46 4.45 13.38 19.23
N ILE A 47 4.09 14.23 20.19
CA ILE A 47 3.88 15.68 19.94
C ILE A 47 5.19 16.35 19.53
N VAL A 48 6.29 16.10 20.26
CA VAL A 48 7.60 16.66 19.92
C VAL A 48 8.08 16.16 18.55
N PHE A 49 7.87 14.90 18.25
CA PHE A 49 8.16 14.32 16.93
C PHE A 49 7.36 15.03 15.82
N CYS A 50 6.06 15.22 16.02
CA CYS A 50 5.23 15.95 15.08
C CYS A 50 5.69 17.40 14.88
N ILE A 51 6.00 18.11 15.97
CA ILE A 51 6.52 19.49 15.89
C ILE A 51 7.84 19.52 15.12
N PHE A 52 8.78 18.62 15.39
CA PHE A 52 10.04 18.52 14.67
C PHE A 52 9.80 18.36 13.16
N GLN A 53 8.96 17.42 12.77
CA GLN A 53 8.69 17.11 11.36
C GLN A 53 7.98 18.26 10.62
N VAL A 54 7.00 18.87 11.25
CA VAL A 54 6.28 20.02 10.67
C VAL A 54 7.19 21.24 10.60
N TYR A 55 8.02 21.47 11.62
CA TYR A 55 8.97 22.59 11.65
C TYR A 55 10.01 22.46 10.52
N THR A 56 10.66 21.30 10.40
CA THR A 56 11.67 21.08 9.35
C THR A 56 11.05 21.13 7.94
N ALA A 57 9.82 20.68 7.78
CA ALA A 57 9.11 20.79 6.52
C ALA A 57 8.73 22.23 6.13
N ALA A 58 8.41 23.07 7.12
CA ALA A 58 7.99 24.45 6.89
C ALA A 58 9.17 25.42 6.70
N PHE A 59 10.24 25.26 7.48
CA PHE A 59 11.34 26.22 7.55
C PHE A 59 12.64 25.74 6.91
N GLY A 60 12.75 24.46 6.56
CA GLY A 60 13.90 23.87 5.91
C GLY A 60 14.37 22.61 6.61
N ILE A 61 14.66 21.58 5.82
CA ILE A 61 15.19 20.29 6.29
C ILE A 61 16.65 20.44 6.71
N LEU A 62 17.06 19.65 7.70
CA LEU A 62 18.45 19.50 8.10
C LEU A 62 19.25 18.77 7.02
N ASP A 63 20.57 18.71 7.17
CA ASP A 63 21.40 17.82 6.36
C ASP A 63 20.82 16.40 6.37
N ALA A 64 20.90 15.73 5.22
CA ALA A 64 20.19 14.47 4.99
C ALA A 64 20.42 13.43 6.09
N GLN A 65 21.67 13.28 6.54
CA GLN A 65 22.00 12.30 7.57
C GLN A 65 21.48 12.71 8.95
N LEU A 66 21.52 14.02 9.28
CA LEU A 66 21.00 14.56 10.54
C LEU A 66 19.46 14.41 10.61
N GLN A 67 18.74 14.79 9.55
CA GLN A 67 17.29 14.66 9.48
C GLN A 67 16.86 13.21 9.71
N ARG A 68 17.52 12.27 9.03
CA ARG A 68 17.24 10.83 9.09
C ARG A 68 17.59 10.22 10.43
N ALA A 69 18.70 10.68 11.06
CA ALA A 69 19.11 10.19 12.39
C ALA A 69 18.15 10.64 13.49
N VAL A 70 17.71 11.90 13.49
CA VAL A 70 16.69 12.40 14.44
C VAL A 70 15.36 11.67 14.23
N HIS A 71 14.96 11.47 12.97
CA HIS A 71 13.73 10.73 12.64
C HIS A 71 13.79 9.29 13.18
N LEU A 72 14.90 8.58 13.00
CA LEU A 72 15.10 7.23 13.51
C LEU A 72 15.17 7.21 15.05
N ALA A 73 15.73 8.24 15.69
CA ALA A 73 15.75 8.35 17.15
C ALA A 73 14.35 8.39 17.75
N PHE A 74 13.45 9.22 17.19
CA PHE A 74 12.03 9.21 17.56
C PHE A 74 11.36 7.86 17.25
N GLY A 75 11.68 7.27 16.10
CA GLY A 75 11.22 5.94 15.72
C GLY A 75 11.58 4.88 16.76
N PHE A 76 12.85 4.79 17.16
CA PHE A 76 13.29 3.84 18.18
C PHE A 76 12.63 4.09 19.54
N ALA A 77 12.56 5.36 19.97
CA ALA A 77 11.86 5.70 21.21
C ALA A 77 10.43 5.17 21.22
N LEU A 78 9.66 5.47 20.18
CA LEU A 78 8.24 5.09 20.12
C LEU A 78 8.03 3.60 19.85
N VAL A 79 8.84 2.99 18.97
CA VAL A 79 8.71 1.57 18.64
C VAL A 79 8.98 0.71 19.86
N PHE A 80 10.07 0.93 20.59
CA PHE A 80 10.40 0.10 21.75
C PHE A 80 9.48 0.34 22.95
N LEU A 81 8.89 1.53 23.08
CA LEU A 81 7.88 1.79 24.10
C LEU A 81 6.51 1.22 23.75
N LEU A 82 6.11 1.27 22.46
CA LEU A 82 4.77 0.86 22.03
C LEU A 82 4.66 -0.63 21.70
N TYR A 83 5.72 -1.28 21.22
CA TYR A 83 5.70 -2.68 20.78
C TYR A 83 6.51 -3.55 21.75
N PRO A 84 5.88 -4.50 22.47
CA PRO A 84 6.58 -5.32 23.45
C PRO A 84 7.58 -6.27 22.79
N MET A 85 8.71 -6.55 23.48
CA MET A 85 9.70 -7.51 23.01
C MET A 85 9.12 -8.91 22.83
N ARG A 86 8.20 -9.32 23.71
CA ARG A 86 7.49 -10.61 23.65
C ARG A 86 5.98 -10.37 23.57
N GLN A 87 5.31 -11.07 22.68
CA GLN A 87 3.85 -11.00 22.53
C GLN A 87 3.09 -11.47 23.78
N SER A 88 3.72 -12.30 24.63
CA SER A 88 3.15 -12.77 25.88
C SER A 88 3.18 -11.73 27.02
N TRP A 89 3.88 -10.61 26.84
CA TRP A 89 3.93 -9.57 27.87
C TRP A 89 2.66 -8.73 27.89
N SER A 90 2.32 -8.22 29.09
CA SER A 90 1.17 -7.34 29.28
C SER A 90 1.24 -6.12 28.34
N ARG A 91 0.15 -5.82 27.67
CA ARG A 91 0.02 -4.63 26.84
C ARG A 91 -0.34 -3.37 27.62
N LYS A 92 -0.78 -3.54 28.87
CA LYS A 92 -1.20 -2.45 29.76
C LYS A 92 -0.07 -1.95 30.66
N GLU A 93 1.05 -2.68 30.72
CA GLU A 93 2.18 -2.37 31.58
C GLU A 93 3.46 -2.14 30.77
N MET A 94 4.29 -1.23 31.25
CA MET A 94 5.61 -0.95 30.68
C MET A 94 6.65 -1.89 31.26
N ASN A 95 7.49 -2.46 30.40
CA ASN A 95 8.64 -3.26 30.83
C ASN A 95 9.92 -2.42 30.76
N LEU A 96 10.74 -2.47 31.82
CA LEU A 96 12.01 -1.73 31.89
C LEU A 96 13.03 -2.13 30.82
N ILE A 97 12.97 -3.38 30.32
CA ILE A 97 13.81 -3.83 29.22
C ILE A 97 13.50 -3.02 27.95
N ASP A 98 12.23 -2.80 27.66
CA ASP A 98 11.82 -2.04 26.48
C ASP A 98 12.18 -0.55 26.62
N VAL A 99 12.15 -0.01 27.83
CA VAL A 99 12.67 1.33 28.12
C VAL A 99 14.18 1.38 27.87
N GLY A 100 14.92 0.35 28.29
CA GLY A 100 16.36 0.23 27.99
C GLY A 100 16.65 0.24 26.48
N PHE A 101 15.89 -0.56 25.70
CA PHE A 101 15.99 -0.54 24.24
C PHE A 101 15.68 0.83 23.64
N ALA A 102 14.67 1.53 24.15
CA ALA A 102 14.33 2.88 23.68
C ALA A 102 15.47 3.87 23.94
N ILE A 103 16.05 3.88 25.15
CA ILE A 103 17.17 4.76 25.52
C ILE A 103 18.38 4.46 24.65
N VAL A 104 18.78 3.19 24.50
CA VAL A 104 19.94 2.81 23.67
C VAL A 104 19.68 3.18 22.20
N GLY A 105 18.48 2.95 21.69
CA GLY A 105 18.12 3.31 20.31
C GLY A 105 18.21 4.82 20.04
N VAL A 106 17.73 5.64 20.97
CA VAL A 106 17.89 7.09 20.89
C VAL A 106 19.37 7.46 20.96
N ALA A 107 20.13 6.88 21.88
CA ALA A 107 21.55 7.21 22.08
C ALA A 107 22.39 6.89 20.81
N VAL A 108 22.23 5.72 20.20
CA VAL A 108 22.98 5.34 18.99
C VAL A 108 22.61 6.20 17.77
N SER A 109 21.34 6.60 17.64
CA SER A 109 20.92 7.49 16.57
C SER A 109 21.41 8.92 16.79
N MET A 110 21.32 9.43 18.03
CA MET A 110 21.80 10.78 18.39
C MET A 110 23.33 10.89 18.38
N TYR A 111 24.06 9.76 18.48
CA TYR A 111 25.51 9.73 18.28
C TYR A 111 25.91 10.35 16.93
N ILE A 112 25.16 10.03 15.86
CA ILE A 112 25.41 10.63 14.53
C ILE A 112 25.21 12.15 14.59
N VAL A 113 24.18 12.63 15.30
CA VAL A 113 23.87 14.07 15.38
C VAL A 113 24.94 14.82 16.18
N VAL A 114 25.37 14.27 17.32
CA VAL A 114 26.36 14.91 18.22
C VAL A 114 27.74 14.91 17.60
N PHE A 115 28.15 13.81 16.97
CA PHE A 115 29.49 13.65 16.39
C PHE A 115 29.52 13.83 14.87
N TYR A 116 28.50 14.50 14.28
CA TYR A 116 28.34 14.62 12.83
C TYR A 116 29.59 15.11 12.13
N HIS A 117 30.16 16.22 12.62
CA HIS A 117 31.38 16.82 12.04
C HIS A 117 32.58 15.88 12.07
N ASP A 118 32.79 15.20 13.20
CA ASP A 118 33.88 14.25 13.36
C ASP A 118 33.73 13.03 12.48
N LEU A 119 32.49 12.53 12.34
CA LEU A 119 32.15 11.38 11.46
C LEU A 119 32.37 11.71 9.98
N VAL A 120 32.05 12.94 9.56
CA VAL A 120 32.32 13.42 8.20
C VAL A 120 33.82 13.50 7.93
N LEU A 121 34.61 14.05 8.88
CA LEU A 121 36.08 14.19 8.72
C LEU A 121 36.78 12.82 8.66
N ARG A 122 36.26 11.80 9.31
CA ARG A 122 36.82 10.44 9.31
C ARG A 122 36.02 9.45 8.49
N ALA A 123 35.25 9.90 7.48
CA ALA A 123 34.47 9.04 6.63
C ALA A 123 35.35 7.95 5.97
N GLY A 124 34.94 6.69 6.14
CA GLY A 124 35.69 5.51 5.68
C GLY A 124 36.85 5.08 6.61
N MET A 125 37.16 5.83 7.65
CA MET A 125 38.19 5.52 8.68
C MET A 125 37.56 5.51 10.08
N ASN A 126 36.45 4.80 10.21
CA ASN A 126 35.68 4.68 11.45
C ASN A 126 36.53 3.98 12.54
N ASN A 127 36.42 4.47 13.77
CA ASN A 127 37.10 3.90 14.93
C ASN A 127 36.27 2.77 15.56
N GLU A 128 36.85 2.06 16.58
CA GLU A 128 36.17 0.96 17.26
C GLU A 128 34.86 1.40 17.95
N THR A 129 34.79 2.64 18.45
CA THR A 129 33.55 3.17 19.05
C THR A 129 32.47 3.34 17.99
N ASP A 130 32.83 3.90 16.82
CA ASP A 130 31.92 4.04 15.69
C ASP A 130 31.36 2.66 15.27
N TYR A 131 32.24 1.66 15.18
CA TYR A 131 31.84 0.29 14.83
C TYR A 131 30.85 -0.31 15.83
N ILE A 132 31.12 -0.19 17.13
CA ILE A 132 30.23 -0.70 18.18
C ILE A 132 28.86 -0.02 18.11
N ILE A 133 28.82 1.31 17.94
CA ILE A 133 27.59 2.08 17.79
C ILE A 133 26.82 1.64 16.54
N ALA A 134 27.50 1.49 15.41
CA ALA A 134 26.91 1.03 14.17
C ALA A 134 26.33 -0.39 14.27
N LEU A 135 27.06 -1.29 14.93
CA LEU A 135 26.61 -2.66 15.18
C LEU A 135 25.34 -2.68 16.04
N ILE A 136 25.34 -1.95 17.16
CA ILE A 136 24.15 -1.83 18.02
C ILE A 136 22.99 -1.24 17.24
N GLY A 137 23.21 -0.15 16.51
CA GLY A 137 22.16 0.50 15.71
C GLY A 137 21.56 -0.42 14.66
N THR A 138 22.39 -1.18 13.94
CA THR A 138 21.94 -2.17 12.94
C THR A 138 21.11 -3.28 13.59
N VAL A 139 21.55 -3.81 14.74
CA VAL A 139 20.80 -4.84 15.50
C VAL A 139 19.47 -4.27 16.01
N LEU A 140 19.44 -3.01 16.45
CA LEU A 140 18.20 -2.36 16.90
C LEU A 140 17.19 -2.13 15.76
N VAL A 141 17.67 -1.85 14.53
CA VAL A 141 16.79 -1.80 13.35
C VAL A 141 16.14 -3.16 13.11
N ILE A 142 16.93 -4.24 13.13
CA ILE A 142 16.43 -5.61 12.96
C ILE A 142 15.43 -5.98 14.08
N GLU A 143 15.72 -5.65 15.33
CA GLU A 143 14.82 -5.88 16.47
C GLU A 143 13.54 -5.04 16.35
N GLY A 144 13.64 -3.77 15.94
CA GLY A 144 12.49 -2.92 15.66
C GLY A 144 11.60 -3.52 14.55
N ALA A 145 12.21 -3.99 13.47
CA ALA A 145 11.50 -4.66 12.39
C ALA A 145 10.78 -5.94 12.86
N ARG A 146 11.41 -6.72 13.75
CA ARG A 146 10.80 -7.92 14.34
C ARG A 146 9.52 -7.60 15.09
N ARG A 147 9.51 -6.48 15.79
CA ARG A 147 8.36 -6.07 16.61
C ARG A 147 7.22 -5.50 15.78
N VAL A 148 7.53 -4.69 14.76
CA VAL A 148 6.56 -3.90 14.00
C VAL A 148 6.15 -4.57 12.69
N VAL A 149 7.14 -5.00 11.89
CA VAL A 149 6.93 -5.54 10.54
C VAL A 149 6.76 -7.06 10.56
N GLY A 150 7.63 -7.75 11.30
CA GLY A 150 7.56 -9.19 11.45
C GLY A 150 8.69 -9.96 10.75
N TRP A 151 8.60 -11.27 10.85
CA TRP A 151 9.66 -12.22 10.44
C TRP A 151 10.01 -12.21 8.94
N PRO A 152 9.06 -12.07 7.99
CA PRO A 152 9.42 -12.14 6.57
C PRO A 152 10.50 -11.13 6.16
N MET A 153 10.33 -9.86 6.53
CA MET A 153 11.28 -8.81 6.19
C MET A 153 12.64 -9.00 6.88
N ILE A 154 12.64 -9.44 8.13
CA ILE A 154 13.88 -9.72 8.86
C ILE A 154 14.64 -10.86 8.21
N THR A 155 13.95 -11.94 7.83
CA THR A 155 14.57 -13.07 7.16
C THR A 155 15.28 -12.61 5.89
N ILE A 156 14.63 -11.78 5.09
CA ILE A 156 15.25 -11.20 3.89
C ILE A 156 16.47 -10.36 4.26
N ALA A 157 16.35 -9.45 5.24
CA ALA A 157 17.45 -8.59 5.66
C ALA A 157 18.66 -9.40 6.17
N ILE A 158 18.43 -10.42 6.99
CA ILE A 158 19.47 -11.31 7.50
C ILE A 158 20.12 -12.11 6.35
N LEU A 159 19.32 -12.63 5.41
CA LEU A 159 19.86 -13.34 4.24
C LEU A 159 20.76 -12.43 3.41
N PHE A 160 20.39 -11.15 3.22
CA PHE A 160 21.26 -10.21 2.52
C PHE A 160 22.52 -9.86 3.30
N ILE A 161 22.46 -9.69 4.63
CA ILE A 161 23.67 -9.52 5.46
C ILE A 161 24.60 -10.73 5.33
N LEU A 162 24.06 -11.95 5.47
CA LEU A 162 24.82 -13.18 5.30
C LEU A 162 25.39 -13.29 3.87
N TYR A 163 24.61 -12.93 2.87
CA TYR A 163 25.07 -12.86 1.49
C TYR A 163 26.28 -11.90 1.38
N GLY A 164 26.18 -10.71 1.94
CA GLY A 164 27.28 -9.74 1.95
C GLY A 164 28.57 -10.26 2.59
N LEU A 165 28.45 -11.00 3.69
CA LEU A 165 29.58 -11.56 4.43
C LEU A 165 30.19 -12.79 3.72
N PHE A 166 29.35 -13.72 3.26
CA PHE A 166 29.76 -15.04 2.77
C PHE A 166 29.79 -15.17 1.25
N GLY A 167 29.75 -14.06 0.51
CA GLY A 167 29.70 -14.08 -0.95
C GLY A 167 30.81 -14.85 -1.67
N ARG A 168 31.95 -15.06 -1.02
CA ARG A 168 33.06 -15.91 -1.57
C ARG A 168 32.73 -17.39 -1.62
N MET A 169 31.80 -17.86 -0.80
CA MET A 169 31.41 -19.27 -0.69
C MET A 169 30.29 -19.62 -1.68
N LEU A 170 29.72 -18.65 -2.35
CA LEU A 170 28.60 -18.86 -3.25
C LEU A 170 29.08 -19.19 -4.67
N PRO A 171 28.37 -20.07 -5.38
CA PRO A 171 28.74 -20.47 -6.73
C PRO A 171 28.20 -19.51 -7.80
N GLY A 172 28.87 -19.50 -8.97
CA GLY A 172 28.37 -18.92 -10.20
C GLY A 172 28.17 -17.40 -10.16
N ILE A 173 27.08 -16.93 -10.77
CA ILE A 173 26.80 -15.51 -11.01
C ILE A 173 26.64 -14.72 -9.70
N ILE A 174 26.12 -15.32 -8.64
CA ILE A 174 25.88 -14.66 -7.36
C ILE A 174 27.16 -14.54 -6.51
N ALA A 175 28.28 -15.14 -6.90
CA ALA A 175 29.54 -15.03 -6.18
C ALA A 175 30.06 -13.57 -6.19
N HIS A 176 30.64 -13.14 -5.06
CA HIS A 176 31.34 -11.87 -4.95
C HIS A 176 32.51 -11.97 -3.95
N ARG A 177 33.33 -10.91 -3.86
CA ARG A 177 34.56 -10.93 -3.04
C ARG A 177 34.36 -11.17 -1.53
N GLY A 178 33.10 -11.06 -1.03
CA GLY A 178 32.76 -11.03 0.39
C GLY A 178 33.17 -9.68 1.02
N LEU A 179 32.44 -9.27 2.04
CA LEU A 179 32.70 -8.04 2.80
C LEU A 179 33.12 -8.41 4.21
N GLY A 180 34.06 -7.63 4.79
CA GLY A 180 34.34 -7.76 6.22
C GLY A 180 33.18 -7.24 7.06
N LEU A 181 33.00 -7.82 8.26
CA LEU A 181 31.90 -7.41 9.15
C LEU A 181 32.00 -5.92 9.52
N HIS A 182 33.20 -5.43 9.86
CA HIS A 182 33.47 -4.02 10.12
C HIS A 182 33.11 -3.13 8.92
N GLU A 183 33.54 -3.51 7.72
CA GLU A 183 33.25 -2.78 6.49
C GLU A 183 31.74 -2.70 6.24
N LEU A 184 31.06 -3.84 6.34
CA LEU A 184 29.64 -3.92 6.07
C LEU A 184 28.81 -3.10 7.07
N VAL A 185 29.06 -3.26 8.37
CA VAL A 185 28.30 -2.59 9.43
C VAL A 185 28.49 -1.07 9.36
N ASN A 186 29.73 -0.60 9.19
CA ASN A 186 30.02 0.83 9.06
C ASN A 186 29.38 1.42 7.79
N TYR A 187 29.42 0.68 6.68
CA TYR A 187 28.76 1.10 5.45
C TYR A 187 27.25 1.20 5.61
N LEU A 188 26.60 0.21 6.23
CA LEU A 188 25.15 0.21 6.43
C LEU A 188 24.68 1.32 7.37
N TYR A 189 25.51 1.74 8.36
CA TYR A 189 25.08 2.68 9.39
C TYR A 189 25.51 4.12 9.14
N TYR A 190 26.72 4.36 8.60
CA TYR A 190 27.25 5.72 8.45
C TYR A 190 27.16 6.30 7.04
N THR A 191 26.65 5.54 6.06
CA THR A 191 26.47 6.08 4.71
C THR A 191 24.99 6.31 4.39
N THR A 192 24.76 7.10 3.36
CA THR A 192 23.42 7.33 2.80
C THR A 192 22.97 6.21 1.84
N GLU A 193 23.71 5.12 1.80
CA GLU A 193 23.39 3.93 0.97
C GLU A 193 22.79 2.78 1.80
N GLY A 194 22.83 2.90 3.14
CA GLY A 194 22.33 1.89 4.08
C GLY A 194 21.06 2.32 4.79
N ILE A 195 21.04 2.16 6.11
CA ILE A 195 19.90 2.47 7.00
C ILE A 195 19.42 3.90 6.81
N PHE A 196 20.36 4.86 6.69
CA PHE A 196 20.07 6.26 6.43
C PHE A 196 20.02 6.58 4.91
N GLY A 197 19.65 5.62 4.09
CA GLY A 197 19.51 5.74 2.64
C GLY A 197 18.25 6.49 2.18
N THR A 198 17.99 6.41 0.87
CA THR A 198 16.84 7.05 0.22
C THR A 198 15.51 6.72 0.89
N PRO A 199 15.19 5.45 1.27
CA PRO A 199 13.91 5.16 1.90
C PRO A 199 13.70 5.92 3.21
N MET A 200 14.74 6.02 4.05
CA MET A 200 14.68 6.79 5.29
C MET A 200 14.54 8.29 5.01
N GLY A 201 15.16 8.79 3.93
CA GLY A 201 15.02 10.17 3.48
C GLY A 201 13.57 10.51 3.16
N VAL A 202 12.91 9.66 2.37
CA VAL A 202 11.50 9.83 1.99
C VAL A 202 10.58 9.71 3.21
N SER A 203 10.86 8.77 4.13
CA SER A 203 10.12 8.60 5.38
C SER A 203 10.21 9.84 6.27
N SER A 204 11.41 10.42 6.41
CA SER A 204 11.67 11.58 7.27
C SER A 204 11.24 12.93 6.69
N THR A 205 10.68 12.93 5.49
CA THR A 205 10.20 14.14 4.80
C THR A 205 8.72 14.04 4.47
N PHE A 206 8.38 13.58 3.28
CA PHE A 206 6.99 13.67 2.81
C PHE A 206 6.09 12.54 3.30
N ILE A 207 6.56 11.30 3.51
CA ILE A 207 5.67 10.23 3.98
C ILE A 207 5.09 10.57 5.35
N TYR A 208 5.92 11.08 6.28
CA TYR A 208 5.44 11.51 7.59
C TYR A 208 4.29 12.51 7.46
N LEU A 209 4.45 13.53 6.61
CA LEU A 209 3.45 14.57 6.44
C LEU A 209 2.16 14.06 5.80
N PHE A 210 2.24 13.13 4.85
CA PHE A 210 1.05 12.52 4.26
C PHE A 210 0.32 11.61 5.23
N ILE A 211 1.02 10.87 6.08
CA ILE A 211 0.40 10.09 7.17
C ILE A 211 -0.25 11.02 8.20
N LEU A 212 0.40 12.12 8.56
CA LEU A 212 -0.18 13.14 9.43
C LEU A 212 -1.43 13.77 8.80
N PHE A 213 -1.38 14.07 7.50
CA PHE A 213 -2.54 14.55 6.75
C PHE A 213 -3.71 13.55 6.79
N GLY A 214 -3.43 12.26 6.55
CA GLY A 214 -4.42 11.19 6.68
C GLY A 214 -5.05 11.13 8.07
N ALA A 215 -4.24 11.22 9.13
CA ALA A 215 -4.72 11.21 10.51
C ALA A 215 -5.66 12.38 10.83
N TYR A 216 -5.39 13.57 10.28
CA TYR A 216 -6.31 14.70 10.42
C TYR A 216 -7.60 14.51 9.60
N LEU A 217 -7.51 14.00 8.38
CA LEU A 217 -8.69 13.73 7.56
C LEU A 217 -9.62 12.70 8.20
N GLU A 218 -9.07 11.64 8.76
CA GLU A 218 -9.84 10.63 9.51
C GLU A 218 -10.58 11.25 10.69
N THR A 219 -9.91 12.11 11.46
CA THR A 219 -10.49 12.84 12.59
C THR A 219 -11.67 13.75 12.17
N THR A 220 -11.69 14.26 10.94
CA THR A 220 -12.79 15.10 10.41
C THR A 220 -14.04 14.32 10.04
N GLY A 221 -13.96 12.98 9.97
CA GLY A 221 -15.04 12.09 9.52
C GLY A 221 -15.18 12.00 8.00
N LEU A 222 -14.09 12.20 7.26
CA LEU A 222 -14.04 12.05 5.80
C LEU A 222 -14.44 10.64 5.35
N GLY A 223 -14.04 9.58 6.09
CA GLY A 223 -14.43 8.19 5.79
C GLY A 223 -15.94 8.01 5.72
N LYS A 224 -16.70 8.60 6.67
CA LYS A 224 -18.17 8.57 6.61
C LYS A 224 -18.72 9.30 5.39
N PHE A 225 -18.13 10.43 5.00
CA PHE A 225 -18.49 11.11 3.76
C PHE A 225 -18.28 10.22 2.53
N PHE A 226 -17.19 9.48 2.46
CA PHE A 226 -16.90 8.55 1.36
C PHE A 226 -17.90 7.39 1.29
N ILE A 227 -18.29 6.82 2.42
CA ILE A 227 -19.33 5.78 2.48
C ILE A 227 -20.69 6.35 2.05
N ASP A 228 -21.09 7.52 2.57
CA ASP A 228 -22.37 8.14 2.27
C ASP A 228 -22.49 8.50 0.77
N ILE A 229 -21.44 9.08 0.16
CA ILE A 229 -21.45 9.41 -1.28
C ILE A 229 -21.42 8.16 -2.15
N SER A 230 -20.69 7.10 -1.73
CA SER A 230 -20.67 5.82 -2.43
C SER A 230 -22.04 5.15 -2.42
N ASN A 231 -22.76 5.22 -1.30
CA ASN A 231 -24.15 4.76 -1.19
C ASN A 231 -25.08 5.52 -2.14
N ALA A 232 -24.94 6.83 -2.22
CA ALA A 232 -25.75 7.65 -3.13
C ALA A 232 -25.47 7.32 -4.61
N ILE A 233 -24.20 7.08 -4.97
CA ILE A 233 -23.79 6.77 -6.35
C ILE A 233 -24.22 5.38 -6.78
N ALA A 234 -24.00 4.36 -5.95
CA ALA A 234 -24.04 2.95 -6.36
C ALA A 234 -25.07 2.08 -5.61
N GLY A 235 -25.63 2.58 -4.49
CA GLY A 235 -26.53 1.78 -3.65
C GLY A 235 -27.77 1.26 -4.36
N TRP A 236 -28.33 2.01 -5.32
CA TRP A 236 -29.50 1.66 -6.11
C TRP A 236 -29.24 0.55 -7.15
N ALA A 237 -28.00 0.34 -7.53
CA ALA A 237 -27.65 -0.61 -8.59
C ALA A 237 -27.76 -2.06 -8.09
N SER A 238 -27.96 -3.01 -9.03
CA SER A 238 -27.94 -4.44 -8.72
C SER A 238 -26.67 -4.79 -7.94
N GLY A 239 -26.84 -5.42 -6.76
CA GLY A 239 -25.72 -5.71 -5.85
C GLY A 239 -25.14 -4.46 -5.16
N GLY A 240 -25.95 -3.43 -4.94
CA GLY A 240 -25.57 -2.11 -4.42
C GLY A 240 -24.48 -2.10 -3.34
N PRO A 241 -24.66 -2.77 -2.18
CA PRO A 241 -23.66 -2.77 -1.11
C PRO A 241 -22.24 -3.20 -1.51
N ALA A 242 -22.11 -4.18 -2.42
CA ALA A 242 -20.79 -4.59 -2.89
C ALA A 242 -20.16 -3.54 -3.83
N LYS A 243 -20.95 -2.84 -4.62
CA LYS A 243 -20.50 -1.72 -5.45
C LYS A 243 -20.14 -0.49 -4.60
N VAL A 244 -20.88 -0.27 -3.53
CA VAL A 244 -20.56 0.76 -2.52
C VAL A 244 -19.21 0.47 -1.89
N ALA A 245 -18.94 -0.79 -1.52
CA ALA A 245 -17.64 -1.20 -1.00
C ALA A 245 -16.51 -0.88 -1.99
N VAL A 246 -16.69 -1.15 -3.29
CA VAL A 246 -15.69 -0.86 -4.32
C VAL A 246 -15.39 0.64 -4.41
N ILE A 247 -16.41 1.50 -4.43
CA ILE A 247 -16.21 2.95 -4.52
C ILE A 247 -15.66 3.53 -3.21
N SER A 248 -16.22 3.14 -2.06
CA SER A 248 -15.76 3.66 -0.77
C SER A 248 -14.31 3.30 -0.50
N SER A 249 -13.90 2.05 -0.76
CA SER A 249 -12.51 1.63 -0.60
C SER A 249 -11.58 2.31 -1.61
N ALA A 250 -12.04 2.60 -2.83
CA ALA A 250 -11.27 3.41 -3.78
C ALA A 250 -11.03 4.83 -3.26
N LEU A 251 -12.06 5.47 -2.74
CA LEU A 251 -11.95 6.83 -2.17
C LEU A 251 -11.12 6.85 -0.89
N GLU A 252 -11.33 5.90 0.02
CA GLU A 252 -10.60 5.78 1.27
C GLU A 252 -9.11 5.48 1.03
N GLY A 253 -8.83 4.63 0.04
CA GLY A 253 -7.48 4.31 -0.41
C GLY A 253 -6.69 5.52 -0.92
N THR A 254 -7.36 6.56 -1.44
CA THR A 254 -6.68 7.82 -1.82
C THR A 254 -5.96 8.47 -0.65
N VAL A 255 -6.26 8.09 0.59
CA VAL A 255 -5.75 8.70 1.83
C VAL A 255 -5.03 7.70 2.72
N SER A 256 -5.55 6.47 2.89
CA SER A 256 -5.05 5.51 3.91
C SER A 256 -3.75 4.81 3.52
N GLY A 257 -3.59 4.44 2.25
CA GLY A 257 -2.38 3.74 1.76
C GLY A 257 -2.10 2.35 2.34
N SER A 258 -2.99 1.78 3.17
CA SER A 258 -2.88 0.43 3.75
C SER A 258 -4.08 -0.42 3.39
N SER A 259 -3.84 -1.59 2.76
CA SER A 259 -4.90 -2.53 2.37
C SER A 259 -5.64 -3.09 3.58
N VAL A 260 -4.93 -3.53 4.61
CA VAL A 260 -5.52 -4.15 5.80
C VAL A 260 -6.30 -3.14 6.63
N ALA A 261 -5.74 -1.94 6.85
CA ALA A 261 -6.44 -0.87 7.56
C ALA A 261 -7.73 -0.46 6.83
N ASN A 262 -7.68 -0.37 5.49
CA ASN A 262 -8.83 -0.04 4.66
C ASN A 262 -9.93 -1.13 4.75
N VAL A 263 -9.54 -2.43 4.69
CA VAL A 263 -10.48 -3.56 4.90
C VAL A 263 -11.17 -3.47 6.25
N VAL A 264 -10.47 -3.08 7.29
CA VAL A 264 -11.05 -2.98 8.64
C VAL A 264 -11.93 -1.74 8.76
N GLY A 265 -11.50 -0.60 8.20
CA GLY A 265 -12.23 0.66 8.22
C GLY A 265 -13.58 0.55 7.50
N SER A 266 -13.56 0.42 6.17
CA SER A 266 -14.78 0.33 5.34
C SER A 266 -15.51 -1.00 5.50
N GLY A 267 -14.77 -2.11 5.61
CA GLY A 267 -15.33 -3.46 5.66
C GLY A 267 -16.17 -3.75 6.91
N SER A 268 -15.90 -3.07 8.04
CA SER A 268 -16.76 -3.16 9.23
C SER A 268 -18.21 -2.76 8.96
N PHE A 269 -18.45 -1.91 7.95
CA PHE A 269 -19.78 -1.46 7.52
C PHE A 269 -20.26 -2.22 6.27
N THR A 270 -19.41 -2.35 5.27
CA THR A 270 -19.79 -2.86 3.94
C THR A 270 -19.99 -4.37 3.94
N ILE A 271 -19.17 -5.15 4.66
CA ILE A 271 -19.28 -6.60 4.74
C ILE A 271 -20.60 -7.06 5.37
N PRO A 272 -21.05 -6.53 6.53
CA PRO A 272 -22.38 -6.85 7.06
C PRO A 272 -23.52 -6.49 6.10
N MET A 273 -23.42 -5.35 5.40
CA MET A 273 -24.42 -4.94 4.40
C MET A 273 -24.48 -5.91 3.21
N MET A 274 -23.33 -6.36 2.70
CA MET A 274 -23.27 -7.37 1.64
C MET A 274 -23.88 -8.70 2.06
N LYS A 275 -23.56 -9.18 3.27
CA LYS A 275 -24.13 -10.42 3.82
C LYS A 275 -25.65 -10.34 3.99
N LYS A 276 -26.16 -9.20 4.47
CA LYS A 276 -27.60 -8.97 4.63
C LYS A 276 -28.33 -8.96 3.28
N LEU A 277 -27.67 -8.49 2.22
CA LEU A 277 -28.25 -8.53 0.86
C LEU A 277 -28.27 -9.94 0.25
N GLY A 278 -27.50 -10.89 0.79
CA GLY A 278 -27.45 -12.28 0.34
C GLY A 278 -26.14 -12.71 -0.32
N TYR A 279 -25.09 -11.92 -0.26
CA TYR A 279 -23.76 -12.37 -0.67
C TYR A 279 -23.20 -13.40 0.32
N GLY A 280 -22.50 -14.42 -0.21
CA GLY A 280 -21.78 -15.39 0.61
C GLY A 280 -20.66 -14.73 1.42
N LYS A 281 -20.38 -15.27 2.61
CA LYS A 281 -19.37 -14.73 3.55
C LYS A 281 -18.00 -14.58 2.91
N ASP A 282 -17.52 -15.63 2.21
CA ASP A 282 -16.20 -15.63 1.56
C ASP A 282 -16.13 -14.59 0.43
N PHE A 283 -17.23 -14.38 -0.29
CA PHE A 283 -17.29 -13.40 -1.37
C PHE A 283 -17.35 -11.96 -0.83
N ALA A 284 -18.14 -11.72 0.23
CA ALA A 284 -18.23 -10.40 0.85
C ALA A 284 -16.87 -9.92 1.40
N GLY A 285 -16.14 -10.80 2.10
CA GLY A 285 -14.78 -10.53 2.54
C GLY A 285 -13.80 -10.31 1.38
N ALA A 286 -13.99 -11.07 0.28
CA ALA A 286 -13.15 -10.97 -0.91
C ALA A 286 -13.34 -9.65 -1.68
N VAL A 287 -14.57 -9.16 -1.80
CA VAL A 287 -14.87 -7.86 -2.44
C VAL A 287 -14.15 -6.73 -1.70
N GLU A 288 -14.28 -6.71 -0.39
CA GLU A 288 -13.65 -5.69 0.44
C GLU A 288 -12.13 -5.76 0.37
N ALA A 289 -11.55 -6.96 0.49
CA ALA A 289 -10.12 -7.16 0.39
C ALA A 289 -9.56 -6.72 -0.97
N ALA A 290 -10.21 -7.11 -2.07
CA ALA A 290 -9.81 -6.71 -3.41
C ALA A 290 -9.91 -5.19 -3.61
N ALA A 291 -11.02 -4.56 -3.18
CA ALA A 291 -11.21 -3.12 -3.32
C ALA A 291 -10.21 -2.33 -2.48
N SER A 292 -10.00 -2.71 -1.21
CA SER A 292 -9.06 -2.07 -0.30
C SER A 292 -7.61 -2.17 -0.77
N THR A 293 -7.23 -3.30 -1.34
CA THR A 293 -5.90 -3.48 -1.94
C THR A 293 -5.68 -2.53 -3.11
N GLY A 294 -6.69 -2.34 -3.97
CA GLY A 294 -6.65 -1.37 -5.06
C GLY A 294 -6.55 0.08 -4.60
N GLY A 295 -6.97 0.38 -3.38
CA GLY A 295 -6.85 1.71 -2.79
C GLY A 295 -5.41 2.23 -2.78
N GLN A 296 -4.43 1.34 -2.61
CA GLN A 296 -3.00 1.69 -2.65
C GLN A 296 -2.53 2.14 -4.05
N LEU A 297 -3.30 1.85 -5.10
CA LEU A 297 -3.04 2.29 -6.47
C LEU A 297 -3.73 3.61 -6.80
N MET A 298 -4.66 4.05 -5.95
CA MET A 298 -5.55 5.18 -6.27
C MET A 298 -4.90 6.53 -5.98
N PRO A 299 -4.67 7.38 -6.99
CA PRO A 299 -4.22 8.75 -6.78
C PRO A 299 -5.19 9.57 -5.90
N PRO A 300 -4.72 10.65 -5.22
CA PRO A 300 -3.41 11.28 -5.37
C PRO A 300 -2.32 10.78 -4.42
N VAL A 301 -2.62 10.05 -3.32
CA VAL A 301 -1.60 9.68 -2.33
C VAL A 301 -0.95 8.34 -2.66
N MET A 302 -1.71 7.32 -3.08
CA MET A 302 -1.21 6.01 -3.56
C MET A 302 -0.36 5.26 -2.52
N GLY A 303 -0.47 5.61 -1.23
CA GLY A 303 0.38 5.04 -0.19
C GLY A 303 1.85 5.49 -0.23
N ALA A 304 2.62 5.08 0.78
CA ALA A 304 4.01 5.49 0.97
C ALA A 304 4.96 5.01 -0.15
N ALA A 305 4.65 3.89 -0.80
CA ALA A 305 5.49 3.30 -1.85
C ALA A 305 5.58 4.16 -3.11
N ALA A 306 4.53 4.92 -3.45
CA ALA A 306 4.54 5.80 -4.63
C ALA A 306 5.51 6.99 -4.48
N PHE A 307 5.72 7.47 -3.26
CA PHE A 307 6.74 8.50 -2.99
C PHE A 307 8.16 7.96 -3.17
N LEU A 308 8.39 6.72 -2.72
CA LEU A 308 9.65 6.03 -2.96
C LEU A 308 9.87 5.76 -4.45
N MET A 309 8.80 5.46 -5.18
CA MET A 309 8.87 5.26 -6.64
C MET A 309 9.33 6.54 -7.34
N ALA A 310 8.79 7.68 -6.99
CA ALA A 310 9.20 8.96 -7.57
C ALA A 310 10.70 9.21 -7.36
N GLU A 311 11.22 8.92 -6.18
CA GLU A 311 12.63 9.09 -5.85
C GLU A 311 13.54 8.07 -6.56
N PHE A 312 13.15 6.79 -6.61
CA PHE A 312 13.94 5.73 -7.27
C PHE A 312 13.97 5.88 -8.79
N VAL A 313 12.87 6.33 -9.39
CA VAL A 313 12.78 6.59 -10.83
C VAL A 313 13.42 7.93 -11.19
N GLY A 314 13.56 8.85 -10.23
CA GLY A 314 14.11 10.19 -10.45
C GLY A 314 13.14 11.13 -11.19
N VAL A 315 11.83 10.98 -10.97
CA VAL A 315 10.79 11.81 -11.60
C VAL A 315 10.01 12.59 -10.55
N PRO A 316 9.41 13.74 -10.91
CA PRO A 316 8.49 14.42 -10.03
C PRO A 316 7.33 13.49 -9.61
N TYR A 317 6.90 13.56 -8.34
CA TYR A 317 5.82 12.73 -7.81
C TYR A 317 4.55 12.80 -8.67
N MET A 318 4.25 13.95 -9.26
CA MET A 318 3.09 14.13 -10.12
C MET A 318 3.10 13.25 -11.38
N GLU A 319 4.28 12.87 -11.88
CA GLU A 319 4.39 11.93 -13.01
C GLU A 319 3.98 10.51 -12.58
N VAL A 320 4.35 10.09 -11.36
CA VAL A 320 3.88 8.82 -10.79
C VAL A 320 2.36 8.84 -10.59
N VAL A 321 1.83 9.96 -10.06
CA VAL A 321 0.37 10.15 -9.87
C VAL A 321 -0.37 10.03 -11.20
N LYS A 322 0.09 10.74 -12.24
CA LYS A 322 -0.51 10.66 -13.59
C LYS A 322 -0.49 9.24 -14.15
N ALA A 323 0.67 8.58 -14.05
CA ALA A 323 0.83 7.21 -14.52
C ALA A 323 -0.10 6.22 -13.78
N GLY A 324 -0.43 6.49 -12.52
CA GLY A 324 -1.33 5.65 -11.72
C GLY A 324 -2.82 5.77 -12.06
N VAL A 325 -3.28 6.89 -12.65
CA VAL A 325 -4.72 7.19 -12.83
C VAL A 325 -5.44 6.12 -13.66
N ILE A 326 -4.97 5.87 -14.87
CA ILE A 326 -5.64 4.94 -15.80
C ILE A 326 -5.58 3.51 -15.29
N PRO A 327 -4.41 2.98 -14.87
CA PRO A 327 -4.34 1.65 -14.28
C PRO A 327 -5.25 1.46 -13.07
N ALA A 328 -5.37 2.46 -12.18
CA ALA A 328 -6.29 2.41 -11.05
C ALA A 328 -7.76 2.34 -11.49
N ILE A 329 -8.17 3.17 -12.47
CA ILE A 329 -9.52 3.13 -13.02
C ILE A 329 -9.83 1.76 -13.62
N LEU A 330 -8.91 1.19 -14.39
CA LEU A 330 -9.06 -0.14 -14.97
C LEU A 330 -9.17 -1.23 -13.89
N TYR A 331 -8.37 -1.13 -12.84
CA TYR A 331 -8.43 -2.05 -11.71
C TYR A 331 -9.81 -2.06 -11.04
N PHE A 332 -10.31 -0.89 -10.65
CA PHE A 332 -11.62 -0.77 -10.00
C PHE A 332 -12.78 -1.12 -10.95
N THR A 333 -12.62 -0.83 -12.24
CA THR A 333 -13.59 -1.28 -13.26
C THR A 333 -13.66 -2.79 -13.32
N GLY A 334 -12.52 -3.49 -13.26
CA GLY A 334 -12.49 -4.95 -13.23
C GLY A 334 -13.23 -5.54 -12.04
N ILE A 335 -13.00 -5.01 -10.82
CA ILE A 335 -13.72 -5.44 -9.61
C ILE A 335 -15.20 -5.12 -9.71
N TRP A 336 -15.55 -3.92 -10.15
CA TRP A 336 -16.95 -3.49 -10.34
C TRP A 336 -17.72 -4.44 -11.26
N LEU A 337 -17.12 -4.83 -12.38
CA LEU A 337 -17.71 -5.77 -13.32
C LEU A 337 -17.86 -7.18 -12.71
N GLY A 338 -16.84 -7.66 -12.00
CA GLY A 338 -16.89 -8.93 -11.29
C GLY A 338 -18.03 -8.98 -10.26
N VAL A 339 -18.15 -7.93 -9.45
CA VAL A 339 -19.26 -7.76 -8.49
C VAL A 339 -20.61 -7.65 -9.20
N HIS A 340 -20.68 -6.95 -10.33
CA HIS A 340 -21.91 -6.79 -11.10
C HIS A 340 -22.40 -8.14 -11.66
N PHE A 341 -21.51 -8.93 -12.24
CA PHE A 341 -21.89 -10.25 -12.80
C PHE A 341 -22.30 -11.23 -11.69
N GLU A 342 -21.61 -11.22 -10.55
CA GLU A 342 -22.02 -12.07 -9.43
C GLU A 342 -23.38 -11.65 -8.85
N ALA A 343 -23.64 -10.33 -8.72
CA ALA A 343 -24.94 -9.81 -8.30
C ALA A 343 -26.08 -10.24 -9.25
N LYS A 344 -25.84 -10.16 -10.55
CA LYS A 344 -26.81 -10.60 -11.58
C LYS A 344 -27.04 -12.11 -11.54
N LYS A 345 -25.98 -12.87 -11.36
CA LYS A 345 -26.03 -14.33 -11.23
C LYS A 345 -26.87 -14.79 -10.03
N LEU A 346 -26.74 -14.06 -8.90
CA LEU A 346 -27.50 -14.31 -7.66
C LEU A 346 -28.89 -13.65 -7.65
N GLY A 347 -29.24 -12.84 -8.66
CA GLY A 347 -30.50 -12.11 -8.72
C GLY A 347 -30.67 -11.01 -7.68
N LEU A 348 -29.55 -10.46 -7.16
CA LEU A 348 -29.56 -9.46 -6.10
C LEU A 348 -30.03 -8.10 -6.64
N LYS A 349 -30.89 -7.44 -5.87
CA LYS A 349 -31.40 -6.09 -6.17
C LYS A 349 -30.50 -5.04 -5.51
N GLY A 350 -30.71 -3.76 -5.84
CA GLY A 350 -30.14 -2.63 -5.13
C GLY A 350 -30.90 -2.29 -3.86
N MET A 351 -30.38 -1.32 -3.12
CA MET A 351 -31.04 -0.70 -1.96
C MET A 351 -32.28 0.08 -2.42
N SER A 352 -33.29 0.20 -1.54
CA SER A 352 -34.46 1.03 -1.83
C SER A 352 -34.09 2.52 -1.80
N ARG A 353 -34.82 3.36 -2.54
CA ARG A 353 -34.56 4.82 -2.56
C ARG A 353 -34.71 5.46 -1.19
N ASP A 354 -35.55 4.91 -0.34
CA ASP A 354 -35.81 5.45 1.01
C ASP A 354 -34.67 5.15 1.99
N GLU A 355 -33.83 4.16 1.66
CA GLU A 355 -32.64 3.80 2.46
C GLU A 355 -31.40 4.56 2.03
N MET A 356 -31.44 5.26 0.89
CA MET A 356 -30.28 5.98 0.36
C MET A 356 -30.23 7.44 0.86
N PRO A 357 -29.04 7.92 1.25
CA PRO A 357 -28.87 9.32 1.62
C PRO A 357 -29.01 10.24 0.40
N SER A 358 -29.59 11.42 0.60
CA SER A 358 -29.73 12.42 -0.46
C SER A 358 -28.39 13.07 -0.78
N TYR A 359 -28.07 13.26 -2.07
CA TYR A 359 -26.87 13.99 -2.51
C TYR A 359 -26.78 15.38 -1.88
N SER A 360 -27.89 16.14 -1.85
CA SER A 360 -27.91 17.49 -1.28
C SER A 360 -27.54 17.49 0.19
N SER A 361 -28.04 16.53 0.97
CA SER A 361 -27.71 16.41 2.40
C SER A 361 -26.24 16.10 2.61
N ILE A 362 -25.69 15.14 1.87
CA ILE A 362 -24.29 14.73 1.97
C ILE A 362 -23.35 15.92 1.68
N PHE A 363 -23.56 16.61 0.55
CA PHE A 363 -22.72 17.74 0.16
C PHE A 363 -22.90 18.95 1.06
N LEU A 364 -24.12 19.24 1.50
CA LEU A 364 -24.37 20.33 2.44
C LEU A 364 -23.73 20.06 3.80
N GLU A 365 -23.76 18.83 4.30
CA GLU A 365 -23.23 18.52 5.62
C GLU A 365 -21.71 18.35 5.62
N ARG A 366 -21.11 17.69 4.61
CA ARG A 366 -19.72 17.23 4.63
C ARG A 366 -18.92 17.48 3.36
N GLY A 367 -19.51 18.05 2.30
CA GLY A 367 -18.83 18.30 1.03
C GLY A 367 -17.57 19.17 1.15
N HIS A 368 -17.51 20.06 2.17
CA HIS A 368 -16.33 20.88 2.44
C HIS A 368 -15.09 20.07 2.84
N LEU A 369 -15.25 18.81 3.27
CA LEU A 369 -14.13 17.92 3.60
C LEU A 369 -13.33 17.46 2.36
N ILE A 370 -13.80 17.71 1.13
CA ILE A 370 -13.05 17.47 -0.10
C ILE A 370 -11.98 18.56 -0.33
N ILE A 371 -12.15 19.75 0.23
CA ILE A 371 -11.25 20.90 0.00
C ILE A 371 -9.77 20.55 0.20
N PRO A 372 -9.35 19.85 1.27
CA PRO A 372 -7.95 19.47 1.46
C PRO A 372 -7.38 18.61 0.35
N LEU A 373 -8.19 17.67 -0.19
CA LEU A 373 -7.76 16.80 -1.30
C LEU A 373 -7.59 17.61 -2.58
N ILE A 374 -8.52 18.52 -2.88
CA ILE A 374 -8.43 19.43 -4.02
C ILE A 374 -7.20 20.32 -3.88
N ALA A 375 -6.92 20.82 -2.68
CA ALA A 375 -5.75 21.65 -2.42
C ALA A 375 -4.45 20.88 -2.71
N ILE A 376 -4.30 19.64 -2.24
CA ILE A 376 -3.12 18.81 -2.52
C ILE A 376 -2.94 18.63 -4.04
N ILE A 377 -4.00 18.25 -4.75
CA ILE A 377 -3.95 18.06 -6.21
C ILE A 377 -3.53 19.36 -6.89
N TYR A 378 -4.12 20.48 -6.50
CA TYR A 378 -3.78 21.79 -7.06
C TYR A 378 -2.29 22.14 -6.84
N PHE A 379 -1.77 21.98 -5.61
CA PHE A 379 -0.37 22.30 -5.33
C PHE A 379 0.59 21.37 -6.05
N LEU A 380 0.30 20.07 -6.12
CA LEU A 380 1.12 19.11 -6.87
C LEU A 380 1.12 19.41 -8.38
N THR A 381 -0.04 19.73 -8.96
CA THR A 381 -0.13 20.08 -10.40
C THR A 381 0.50 21.43 -10.72
N SER A 382 0.55 22.34 -9.75
CA SER A 382 1.21 23.64 -9.86
C SER A 382 2.75 23.56 -9.71
N GLY A 383 3.32 22.35 -9.57
CA GLY A 383 4.76 22.14 -9.49
C GLY A 383 5.38 22.33 -8.10
N TYR A 384 4.57 22.44 -7.05
CA TYR A 384 5.11 22.45 -5.68
C TYR A 384 5.58 21.07 -5.26
N THR A 385 6.52 21.05 -4.30
CA THR A 385 7.04 19.80 -3.75
C THR A 385 5.95 19.04 -2.98
N PRO A 386 5.98 17.68 -2.94
CA PRO A 386 5.05 16.89 -2.13
C PRO A 386 4.98 17.33 -0.67
N MET A 387 6.11 17.74 -0.10
CA MET A 387 6.20 18.24 1.27
C MET A 387 5.36 19.51 1.49
N ARG A 388 5.47 20.48 0.59
CA ARG A 388 4.64 21.72 0.64
C ARG A 388 3.17 21.42 0.41
N ALA A 389 2.86 20.54 -0.55
CA ALA A 389 1.48 20.13 -0.81
C ALA A 389 0.84 19.46 0.41
N ALA A 390 1.58 18.58 1.10
CA ALA A 390 1.10 17.93 2.32
C ALA A 390 0.89 18.93 3.47
N LEU A 391 1.81 19.87 3.69
CA LEU A 391 1.65 20.93 4.71
C LEU A 391 0.38 21.76 4.46
N VAL A 392 0.17 22.21 3.22
CA VAL A 392 -1.04 22.95 2.87
C VAL A 392 -2.28 22.07 3.06
N GLY A 393 -2.21 20.81 2.67
CA GLY A 393 -3.27 19.83 2.88
C GLY A 393 -3.67 19.69 4.35
N ILE A 394 -2.69 19.60 5.26
CA ILE A 394 -2.93 19.56 6.72
C ILE A 394 -3.62 20.83 7.21
N VAL A 395 -3.10 22.01 6.83
CA VAL A 395 -3.71 23.29 7.20
C VAL A 395 -5.14 23.39 6.67
N MET A 396 -5.37 23.00 5.42
CA MET A 396 -6.69 23.00 4.81
C MET A 396 -7.63 21.98 5.43
N ALA A 397 -7.14 20.82 5.90
CA ALA A 397 -7.96 19.84 6.61
C ALA A 397 -8.49 20.40 7.94
N ILE A 398 -7.61 21.06 8.69
CA ILE A 398 -8.00 21.73 9.96
C ILE A 398 -8.92 22.92 9.68
N ALA A 399 -8.60 23.77 8.72
CA ALA A 399 -9.39 24.95 8.39
C ALA A 399 -10.77 24.58 7.85
N SER A 400 -10.86 23.63 6.92
CA SER A 400 -12.13 23.20 6.35
C SER A 400 -13.04 22.54 7.40
N SER A 401 -12.48 21.78 8.35
CA SER A 401 -13.25 21.17 9.44
C SER A 401 -13.99 22.23 10.29
N CYS A 402 -13.43 23.42 10.42
CA CYS A 402 -14.02 24.53 11.19
C CYS A 402 -15.24 25.15 10.53
N LEU A 403 -15.52 24.88 9.24
CA LEU A 403 -16.66 25.45 8.52
C LEU A 403 -18.01 24.95 9.04
N ARG A 404 -18.05 23.79 9.69
CA ARG A 404 -19.26 23.18 10.24
C ARG A 404 -19.07 22.71 11.67
N LYS A 405 -20.09 22.89 12.53
CA LYS A 405 -20.03 22.41 13.93
C LYS A 405 -19.91 20.88 14.03
N SER A 406 -20.49 20.14 13.09
CA SER A 406 -20.50 18.66 13.07
C SER A 406 -19.14 18.04 12.71
N THR A 407 -18.26 18.77 12.05
CA THR A 407 -16.95 18.31 11.59
C THR A 407 -15.79 19.03 12.25
N ARG A 408 -16.10 19.98 13.14
CA ARG A 408 -15.12 20.87 13.76
C ARG A 408 -14.16 20.09 14.65
N ILE A 409 -12.87 20.15 14.35
CA ILE A 409 -11.79 19.64 15.18
C ILE A 409 -11.71 20.44 16.48
N THR A 410 -11.79 19.76 17.63
CA THR A 410 -11.52 20.34 18.95
C THR A 410 -10.02 20.40 19.20
N PHE A 411 -9.57 21.15 20.21
CA PHE A 411 -8.15 21.16 20.62
C PHE A 411 -7.65 19.74 20.99
N LYS A 412 -8.50 18.93 21.61
CA LYS A 412 -8.19 17.53 21.92
C LYS A 412 -7.99 16.70 20.65
N ASP A 413 -8.85 16.88 19.66
CA ASP A 413 -8.75 16.19 18.37
C ASP A 413 -7.51 16.63 17.58
N PHE A 414 -7.17 17.93 17.65
CA PHE A 414 -5.93 18.44 17.07
C PHE A 414 -4.68 17.76 17.65
N VAL A 415 -4.62 17.65 18.98
CA VAL A 415 -3.50 16.95 19.66
C VAL A 415 -3.53 15.46 19.35
N ASN A 416 -4.70 14.83 19.31
CA ASN A 416 -4.85 13.43 18.93
C ASN A 416 -4.38 13.18 17.49
N GLY A 417 -4.64 14.09 16.56
CA GLY A 417 -4.12 14.03 15.19
C GLY A 417 -2.58 13.99 15.14
N MET A 418 -1.91 14.82 15.94
CA MET A 418 -0.44 14.79 16.07
C MET A 418 0.05 13.44 16.59
N ILE A 419 -0.62 12.92 17.63
CA ILE A 419 -0.25 11.64 18.25
C ILE A 419 -0.49 10.48 17.28
N ASN A 420 -1.63 10.45 16.61
CA ASN A 420 -1.98 9.37 15.68
C ASN A 420 -1.10 9.40 14.43
N GLY A 421 -0.79 10.56 13.88
CA GLY A 421 0.17 10.70 12.78
C GLY A 421 1.55 10.19 13.15
N SER A 422 2.06 10.55 14.34
CA SER A 422 3.35 10.08 14.84
C SER A 422 3.37 8.57 15.14
N LYS A 423 2.26 8.00 15.58
CA LYS A 423 2.12 6.55 15.75
C LYS A 423 1.93 5.81 14.42
N GLY A 424 1.31 6.44 13.44
CA GLY A 424 1.04 5.87 12.12
C GLY A 424 2.28 5.68 11.26
N ILE A 425 3.32 6.50 11.43
CA ILE A 425 4.56 6.39 10.64
C ILE A 425 5.45 5.23 11.07
N LEU A 426 5.32 4.68 12.27
CA LEU A 426 6.31 3.80 12.88
C LEU A 426 6.58 2.53 12.06
N GLY A 427 5.53 1.94 11.46
CA GLY A 427 5.68 0.80 10.56
C GLY A 427 6.53 1.12 9.35
N VAL A 428 6.18 2.19 8.66
CA VAL A 428 6.88 2.65 7.46
C VAL A 428 8.31 3.08 7.78
N LEU A 429 8.54 3.77 8.90
CA LEU A 429 9.86 4.22 9.34
C LEU A 429 10.82 3.02 9.52
N ILE A 430 10.40 2.02 10.28
CA ILE A 430 11.23 0.84 10.54
C ILE A 430 11.38 -0.03 9.27
N ALA A 431 10.32 -0.12 8.46
CA ALA A 431 10.40 -0.78 7.17
C ALA A 431 11.43 -0.10 6.25
N CYS A 432 11.45 1.22 6.18
CA CYS A 432 12.44 2.00 5.41
C CYS A 432 13.87 1.80 5.93
N ALA A 433 14.06 1.78 7.26
CA ALA A 433 15.37 1.52 7.87
C ALA A 433 15.88 0.12 7.52
N THR A 434 15.02 -0.89 7.61
CA THR A 434 15.37 -2.29 7.30
C THR A 434 15.60 -2.49 5.80
N ALA A 435 14.78 -1.86 4.95
CA ALA A 435 14.97 -1.85 3.51
C ALA A 435 16.30 -1.19 3.12
N GLY A 436 16.74 -0.18 3.86
CA GLY A 436 18.07 0.41 3.72
C GLY A 436 19.20 -0.60 3.91
N ILE A 437 19.07 -1.54 4.85
CA ILE A 437 20.04 -2.65 5.01
C ILE A 437 20.11 -3.49 3.73
N ILE A 438 18.97 -3.87 3.18
CA ILE A 438 18.89 -4.70 1.97
C ILE A 438 19.50 -3.96 0.78
N ILE A 439 19.08 -2.70 0.54
CA ILE A 439 19.61 -1.85 -0.54
C ILE A 439 21.13 -1.70 -0.39
N GLY A 440 21.61 -1.40 0.81
CA GLY A 440 23.04 -1.21 1.06
C GLY A 440 23.86 -2.44 0.68
N VAL A 441 23.38 -3.64 1.03
CA VAL A 441 24.04 -4.88 0.62
C VAL A 441 23.94 -5.07 -0.90
N VAL A 442 22.77 -4.86 -1.49
CA VAL A 442 22.56 -5.00 -2.95
C VAL A 442 23.47 -4.06 -3.72
N THR A 443 23.56 -2.82 -3.32
CA THR A 443 24.43 -1.79 -3.95
C THR A 443 25.90 -2.14 -3.80
N LYS A 444 26.34 -2.50 -2.59
CA LYS A 444 27.74 -2.79 -2.29
C LYS A 444 28.26 -4.06 -2.99
N THR A 445 27.40 -5.06 -3.20
CA THR A 445 27.76 -6.35 -3.82
C THR A 445 27.44 -6.41 -5.32
N GLY A 446 26.61 -5.49 -5.83
CA GLY A 446 26.12 -5.49 -7.20
C GLY A 446 25.18 -6.64 -7.53
N VAL A 447 24.60 -7.31 -6.52
CA VAL A 447 23.75 -8.50 -6.72
C VAL A 447 22.47 -8.19 -7.50
N GLY A 448 21.93 -6.98 -7.41
CA GLY A 448 20.73 -6.58 -8.15
C GLY A 448 20.91 -6.74 -9.66
N LEU A 449 22.02 -6.24 -10.22
CA LEU A 449 22.35 -6.41 -11.64
C LEU A 449 22.59 -7.86 -12.01
N LYS A 450 23.26 -8.63 -11.14
CA LYS A 450 23.51 -10.05 -11.37
C LYS A 450 22.22 -10.87 -11.41
N MET A 451 21.28 -10.58 -10.50
CA MET A 451 19.97 -11.23 -10.50
C MET A 451 19.15 -10.85 -11.73
N ALA A 452 19.20 -9.59 -12.14
CA ALA A 452 18.54 -9.15 -13.37
C ALA A 452 19.08 -9.91 -14.59
N THR A 453 20.40 -10.02 -14.74
CA THR A 453 21.02 -10.80 -15.82
C THR A 453 20.62 -12.28 -15.75
N ALA A 454 20.62 -12.90 -14.57
CA ALA A 454 20.19 -14.28 -14.39
C ALA A 454 18.71 -14.50 -14.79
N LEU A 455 17.84 -13.55 -14.47
CA LEU A 455 16.43 -13.59 -14.89
C LEU A 455 16.30 -13.48 -16.42
N LEU A 456 17.13 -12.65 -17.06
CA LEU A 456 17.15 -12.51 -18.52
C LEU A 456 17.65 -13.76 -19.21
N ASP A 457 18.69 -14.37 -18.68
CA ASP A 457 19.22 -15.65 -19.20
C ASP A 457 18.16 -16.76 -19.11
N LEU A 458 17.45 -16.84 -17.96
CA LEU A 458 16.32 -17.77 -17.79
C LEU A 458 15.16 -17.48 -18.74
N ALA A 459 14.93 -16.20 -19.06
CA ALA A 459 13.90 -15.78 -19.99
C ALA A 459 14.29 -15.99 -21.46
N GLY A 460 15.53 -16.41 -21.74
CA GLY A 460 16.03 -16.59 -23.10
C GLY A 460 16.06 -15.30 -23.93
N GLY A 461 16.16 -14.13 -23.27
CA GLY A 461 16.11 -12.82 -23.93
C GLY A 461 14.73 -12.39 -24.41
N HIS A 462 13.65 -13.08 -24.03
CA HIS A 462 12.28 -12.73 -24.41
C HIS A 462 11.55 -11.96 -23.31
N LEU A 463 10.86 -10.88 -23.66
CA LEU A 463 10.19 -9.97 -22.74
C LEU A 463 9.08 -10.68 -21.93
N MET A 464 8.20 -11.45 -22.57
CA MET A 464 7.08 -12.11 -21.87
C MET A 464 7.51 -13.08 -20.77
N PRO A 465 8.46 -14.02 -20.98
CA PRO A 465 9.00 -14.82 -19.89
C PRO A 465 9.68 -13.99 -18.80
N ALA A 466 10.41 -12.92 -19.15
CA ALA A 466 11.03 -12.04 -18.18
C ALA A 466 9.97 -11.36 -17.28
N MET A 467 8.86 -10.89 -17.85
CA MET A 467 7.74 -10.34 -17.10
C MET A 467 7.11 -11.37 -16.16
N VAL A 468 6.93 -12.62 -16.61
CA VAL A 468 6.41 -13.71 -15.77
C VAL A 468 7.34 -13.99 -14.59
N PHE A 469 8.66 -14.10 -14.83
CA PHE A 469 9.63 -14.33 -13.74
C PHE A 469 9.69 -13.13 -12.79
N THR A 470 9.64 -11.90 -13.30
CA THR A 470 9.58 -10.67 -12.47
C THR A 470 8.30 -10.63 -11.64
N MET A 471 7.15 -11.00 -12.20
CA MET A 471 5.88 -11.13 -11.48
C MET A 471 6.00 -12.14 -10.33
N LEU A 472 6.47 -13.35 -10.61
CA LEU A 472 6.63 -14.41 -9.60
C LEU A 472 7.60 -13.98 -8.49
N THR A 473 8.71 -13.36 -8.86
CA THR A 473 9.69 -12.82 -7.89
C THR A 473 9.04 -11.75 -7.01
N SER A 474 8.28 -10.82 -7.59
CA SER A 474 7.61 -9.74 -6.85
C SER A 474 6.53 -10.28 -5.92
N LEU A 475 5.74 -11.26 -6.36
CA LEU A 475 4.74 -11.93 -5.53
C LEU A 475 5.39 -12.65 -4.34
N ILE A 476 6.46 -13.42 -4.57
CA ILE A 476 7.15 -14.18 -3.51
C ILE A 476 7.79 -13.23 -2.49
N LEU A 477 8.51 -12.20 -2.95
CA LEU A 477 9.15 -11.22 -2.07
C LEU A 477 8.14 -10.35 -1.33
N GLY A 478 6.94 -10.19 -1.89
CA GLY A 478 5.84 -9.41 -1.31
C GLY A 478 5.06 -10.12 -0.21
N MET A 479 5.19 -11.44 -0.09
CA MET A 479 4.39 -12.21 0.86
C MET A 479 4.67 -11.83 2.32
N GLY A 480 3.67 -11.25 2.98
CA GLY A 480 3.74 -10.92 4.40
C GLY A 480 4.66 -9.75 4.76
N VAL A 481 4.96 -8.90 3.79
CA VAL A 481 5.79 -7.70 3.97
C VAL A 481 4.90 -6.47 3.71
N PRO A 482 4.96 -5.41 4.53
CA PRO A 482 4.22 -4.17 4.27
C PRO A 482 4.54 -3.60 2.90
N THR A 483 3.56 -2.98 2.25
CA THR A 483 3.65 -2.50 0.86
C THR A 483 4.87 -1.64 0.57
N THR A 484 5.23 -0.74 1.50
CA THR A 484 6.40 0.13 1.35
C THR A 484 7.71 -0.66 1.27
N ALA A 485 7.89 -1.61 2.20
CA ALA A 485 9.08 -2.45 2.24
C ALA A 485 9.13 -3.42 1.05
N ASN A 486 7.99 -4.00 0.71
CA ASN A 486 7.84 -4.85 -0.46
C ASN A 486 8.26 -4.12 -1.75
N TYR A 487 7.74 -2.91 -1.97
CA TYR A 487 8.14 -2.12 -3.14
C TYR A 487 9.65 -1.85 -3.17
N VAL A 488 10.26 -1.49 -2.05
CA VAL A 488 11.71 -1.24 -1.99
C VAL A 488 12.51 -2.48 -2.39
N ILE A 489 12.14 -3.64 -1.86
CA ILE A 489 12.82 -4.90 -2.15
C ILE A 489 12.64 -5.29 -3.62
N THR A 490 11.41 -5.27 -4.11
CA THR A 490 11.09 -5.72 -5.47
C THR A 490 11.62 -4.76 -6.54
N SER A 491 11.59 -3.45 -6.29
CA SER A 491 12.16 -2.47 -7.21
C SER A 491 13.69 -2.58 -7.33
N THR A 492 14.36 -2.95 -6.25
CA THR A 492 15.82 -3.10 -6.24
C THR A 492 16.29 -4.40 -6.87
N ILE A 493 15.50 -5.48 -6.74
CA ILE A 493 15.89 -6.83 -7.17
C ILE A 493 15.29 -7.20 -8.54
N ALA A 494 14.00 -6.92 -8.75
CA ALA A 494 13.25 -7.44 -9.88
C ALA A 494 13.05 -6.41 -11.01
N ALA A 495 12.85 -5.12 -10.70
CA ALA A 495 12.67 -4.10 -11.74
C ALA A 495 13.85 -3.97 -12.70
N PRO A 496 15.14 -4.10 -12.28
CA PRO A 496 16.27 -4.00 -13.19
C PRO A 496 16.24 -5.00 -14.34
N ALA A 497 15.60 -6.16 -14.18
CA ALA A 497 15.47 -7.15 -15.25
C ALA A 497 14.62 -6.62 -16.42
N LEU A 498 13.52 -5.93 -16.14
CA LEU A 498 12.68 -5.33 -17.17
C LEU A 498 13.35 -4.09 -17.79
N ILE A 499 14.06 -3.30 -16.98
CA ILE A 499 14.79 -2.12 -17.47
C ILE A 499 15.88 -2.51 -18.45
N GLN A 500 16.59 -3.63 -18.22
CA GLN A 500 17.60 -4.17 -19.17
C GLN A 500 16.99 -4.67 -20.49
N MET A 501 15.66 -4.82 -20.55
CA MET A 501 14.92 -5.18 -21.77
C MET A 501 14.25 -3.95 -22.43
N ASP A 502 14.80 -2.77 -22.19
CA ASP A 502 14.32 -1.48 -22.72
C ASP A 502 12.89 -1.10 -22.29
N VAL A 503 12.36 -1.72 -21.20
CA VAL A 503 11.11 -1.27 -20.61
C VAL A 503 11.34 0.08 -19.92
N PRO A 504 10.46 1.09 -20.16
CA PRO A 504 10.57 2.38 -19.48
C PRO A 504 10.68 2.21 -17.97
N VAL A 505 11.61 2.94 -17.32
CA VAL A 505 11.91 2.78 -15.89
C VAL A 505 10.65 2.87 -15.03
N LEU A 506 9.80 3.88 -15.29
CA LEU A 506 8.54 4.05 -14.55
C LEU A 506 7.61 2.84 -14.75
N ALA A 507 7.52 2.28 -15.97
CA ALA A 507 6.69 1.10 -16.24
C ALA A 507 7.22 -0.15 -15.51
N ALA A 508 8.54 -0.36 -15.48
CA ALA A 508 9.15 -1.46 -14.73
C ALA A 508 8.91 -1.34 -13.23
N HIS A 509 9.02 -0.13 -12.66
CA HIS A 509 8.73 0.15 -11.25
C HIS A 509 7.24 0.00 -10.93
N MET A 510 6.34 0.46 -11.77
CA MET A 510 4.89 0.24 -11.64
C MET A 510 4.55 -1.25 -11.72
N PHE A 511 5.23 -2.02 -12.57
CA PHE A 511 5.02 -3.46 -12.71
C PHE A 511 5.30 -4.20 -11.40
N VAL A 512 6.47 -3.99 -10.80
CA VAL A 512 6.82 -4.65 -9.53
C VAL A 512 5.97 -4.15 -8.37
N PHE A 513 5.56 -2.88 -8.40
CA PHE A 513 4.66 -2.30 -7.40
C PHE A 513 3.27 -2.96 -7.42
N TYR A 514 2.69 -3.16 -8.61
CA TYR A 514 1.40 -3.84 -8.75
C TYR A 514 1.44 -5.26 -8.19
N PHE A 515 2.44 -6.05 -8.56
CA PHE A 515 2.56 -7.43 -8.06
C PHE A 515 2.92 -7.49 -6.57
N GLY A 516 3.63 -6.49 -6.09
CA GLY A 516 3.86 -6.29 -4.66
C GLY A 516 2.56 -6.10 -3.87
N ILE A 517 1.67 -5.23 -4.34
CA ILE A 517 0.37 -4.97 -3.71
C ILE A 517 -0.55 -6.20 -3.81
N VAL A 518 -0.60 -6.85 -4.96
CA VAL A 518 -1.48 -8.02 -5.18
C VAL A 518 -1.11 -9.20 -4.28
N ALA A 519 0.11 -9.26 -3.77
CA ALA A 519 0.52 -10.25 -2.78
C ALA A 519 -0.36 -10.23 -1.51
N ASP A 520 -0.94 -9.06 -1.15
CA ASP A 520 -1.85 -8.90 0.00
C ASP A 520 -3.19 -9.61 -0.15
N ILE A 521 -3.57 -10.01 -1.36
CA ILE A 521 -4.81 -10.78 -1.64
C ILE A 521 -4.52 -12.16 -2.22
N THR A 522 -3.26 -12.48 -2.49
CA THR A 522 -2.88 -13.74 -3.14
C THR A 522 -2.48 -14.79 -2.10
N PRO A 523 -3.17 -15.95 -2.02
CA PRO A 523 -2.73 -17.06 -1.18
C PRO A 523 -1.29 -17.49 -1.52
N PRO A 524 -0.49 -17.96 -0.53
CA PRO A 524 -0.91 -18.43 0.79
C PRO A 524 -0.92 -17.37 1.90
N VAL A 525 -0.43 -16.16 1.69
CA VAL A 525 -0.30 -15.15 2.77
C VAL A 525 -1.50 -14.21 2.84
N ALA A 526 -1.90 -13.58 1.75
CA ALA A 526 -3.17 -12.86 1.53
C ALA A 526 -3.71 -12.04 2.74
N LEU A 527 -2.89 -11.18 3.37
CA LEU A 527 -3.21 -10.51 4.64
C LEU A 527 -4.54 -9.73 4.60
N ALA A 528 -4.79 -8.97 3.53
CA ALA A 528 -6.02 -8.21 3.37
C ALA A 528 -7.24 -9.13 3.24
N ALA A 529 -7.10 -10.25 2.51
CA ALA A 529 -8.18 -11.23 2.38
C ALA A 529 -8.46 -11.96 3.70
N TYR A 530 -7.44 -12.21 4.50
CA TYR A 530 -7.59 -12.82 5.83
C TYR A 530 -8.26 -11.85 6.81
N ALA A 531 -7.95 -10.57 6.76
CA ALA A 531 -8.68 -9.55 7.51
C ALA A 531 -10.16 -9.50 7.10
N GLY A 532 -10.45 -9.49 5.80
CA GLY A 532 -11.81 -9.55 5.27
C GLY A 532 -12.57 -10.83 5.68
N SER A 533 -11.89 -11.98 5.71
CA SER A 533 -12.47 -13.24 6.18
C SER A 533 -12.80 -13.19 7.67
N GLY A 534 -11.96 -12.54 8.47
CA GLY A 534 -12.19 -12.35 9.90
C GLY A 534 -13.48 -11.57 10.18
N ILE A 535 -13.71 -10.46 9.46
CA ILE A 535 -14.94 -9.65 9.59
C ILE A 535 -16.15 -10.39 9.04
N SER A 536 -16.01 -11.06 7.88
CA SER A 536 -17.13 -11.74 7.23
C SER A 536 -17.53 -13.05 7.94
N GLY A 537 -16.61 -13.65 8.70
CA GLY A 537 -16.75 -15.01 9.25
C GLY A 537 -16.65 -16.09 8.18
N GLY A 538 -15.95 -15.80 7.07
CA GLY A 538 -15.69 -16.71 5.96
C GLY A 538 -14.42 -17.54 6.15
N ASP A 539 -14.15 -18.46 5.21
CA ASP A 539 -12.91 -19.22 5.16
C ASP A 539 -11.79 -18.34 4.59
N PRO A 540 -10.62 -18.20 5.28
CA PRO A 540 -9.54 -17.33 4.84
C PRO A 540 -9.01 -17.68 3.44
N LEU A 541 -8.77 -18.96 3.15
CA LEU A 541 -8.21 -19.41 1.88
C LEU A 541 -9.20 -19.19 0.72
N ARG A 542 -10.49 -19.51 0.94
CA ARG A 542 -11.55 -19.26 -0.05
C ARG A 542 -11.74 -17.77 -0.30
N THR A 543 -11.67 -16.96 0.76
CA THR A 543 -11.73 -15.49 0.64
C THR A 543 -10.55 -14.97 -0.19
N GLY A 544 -9.33 -15.44 0.04
CA GLY A 544 -8.15 -15.08 -0.75
C GLY A 544 -8.26 -15.50 -2.22
N ILE A 545 -8.72 -16.73 -2.50
CA ILE A 545 -8.96 -17.19 -3.88
C ILE A 545 -10.03 -16.33 -4.58
N ASN A 546 -11.11 -15.98 -3.89
CA ASN A 546 -12.15 -15.12 -4.46
C ASN A 546 -11.66 -13.69 -4.66
N ALA A 547 -10.85 -13.15 -3.74
CA ALA A 547 -10.24 -11.83 -3.87
C ALA A 547 -9.28 -11.77 -5.08
N SER A 548 -8.42 -12.77 -5.25
CA SER A 548 -7.54 -12.88 -6.43
C SER A 548 -8.33 -12.99 -7.74
N LYS A 549 -9.46 -13.72 -7.76
CA LYS A 549 -10.34 -13.81 -8.93
C LYS A 549 -11.01 -12.47 -9.25
N LEU A 550 -11.49 -11.74 -8.25
CA LEU A 550 -12.09 -10.42 -8.43
C LEU A 550 -11.06 -9.40 -8.90
N ALA A 551 -9.86 -9.47 -8.35
CA ALA A 551 -8.75 -8.59 -8.70
C ALA A 551 -7.92 -9.10 -9.89
N ILE A 552 -8.46 -9.96 -10.75
CA ILE A 552 -7.73 -10.51 -11.92
C ILE A 552 -7.19 -9.41 -12.83
N ALA A 553 -7.87 -8.26 -12.88
CA ALA A 553 -7.41 -7.07 -13.58
C ALA A 553 -6.01 -6.64 -13.12
N ALA A 554 -5.70 -6.73 -11.83
CA ALA A 554 -4.39 -6.37 -11.29
C ALA A 554 -3.24 -7.27 -11.77
N PHE A 555 -3.54 -8.51 -12.18
CA PHE A 555 -2.56 -9.41 -12.76
C PHE A 555 -2.34 -9.13 -14.26
N ILE A 556 -3.32 -8.52 -14.93
CA ILE A 556 -3.30 -8.29 -16.38
C ILE A 556 -2.79 -6.87 -16.70
N ILE A 557 -3.25 -5.85 -15.97
CA ILE A 557 -2.91 -4.44 -16.19
C ILE A 557 -1.39 -4.19 -16.26
N PRO A 558 -0.52 -4.78 -15.40
CA PRO A 558 0.92 -4.59 -15.51
C PRO A 558 1.51 -5.05 -16.84
N TYR A 559 1.01 -6.13 -17.40
CA TYR A 559 1.45 -6.58 -18.72
C TYR A 559 1.04 -5.58 -19.81
N ILE A 560 -0.16 -5.02 -19.71
CA ILE A 560 -0.66 -4.03 -20.67
C ILE A 560 0.25 -2.81 -20.71
N PHE A 561 0.52 -2.19 -19.53
CA PHE A 561 1.27 -0.94 -19.55
C PHE A 561 2.78 -1.13 -19.80
N VAL A 562 3.33 -2.33 -19.70
CA VAL A 562 4.68 -2.64 -20.17
C VAL A 562 4.69 -2.78 -21.70
N LEU A 563 3.68 -3.44 -22.28
CA LEU A 563 3.54 -3.61 -23.71
C LEU A 563 3.06 -2.31 -24.41
N SER A 564 2.23 -1.51 -23.73
CA SER A 564 1.73 -0.23 -24.20
C SER A 564 1.90 0.86 -23.13
N PRO A 565 3.07 1.50 -23.05
CA PRO A 565 3.35 2.53 -22.03
C PRO A 565 2.44 3.76 -22.12
N GLU A 566 1.67 3.92 -23.20
CA GLU A 566 0.67 4.99 -23.36
C GLU A 566 -0.40 4.98 -22.24
N ILE A 567 -0.72 3.82 -21.66
CA ILE A 567 -1.64 3.69 -20.52
C ILE A 567 -1.09 4.36 -19.27
N LEU A 568 0.24 4.43 -19.14
CA LEU A 568 0.92 5.21 -18.10
C LEU A 568 1.13 6.69 -18.49
N MET A 569 0.52 7.14 -19.59
CA MET A 569 0.72 8.49 -20.17
C MET A 569 2.19 8.78 -20.55
N ILE A 570 3.00 7.75 -20.79
CA ILE A 570 4.39 7.88 -21.25
C ILE A 570 4.38 8.04 -22.77
N ASN A 571 4.87 9.18 -23.28
CA ASN A 571 4.90 9.53 -24.70
C ASN A 571 3.55 9.34 -25.42
N ALA A 572 2.45 9.54 -24.70
CA ALA A 572 1.11 9.19 -25.13
C ALA A 572 0.44 10.32 -25.92
N THR A 573 -0.32 9.94 -26.94
CA THR A 573 -1.26 10.84 -27.60
C THR A 573 -2.63 10.75 -26.93
N PRO A 574 -3.41 11.86 -26.84
CA PRO A 574 -4.75 11.79 -26.24
C PRO A 574 -5.67 10.76 -26.89
N PHE A 575 -5.55 10.59 -28.21
CA PHE A 575 -6.33 9.60 -28.96
C PHE A 575 -5.89 8.17 -28.61
N GLY A 576 -4.57 7.90 -28.55
CA GLY A 576 -4.03 6.58 -28.19
C GLY A 576 -4.48 6.17 -26.79
N VAL A 577 -4.41 7.10 -25.82
CA VAL A 577 -4.88 6.85 -24.43
C VAL A 577 -6.36 6.50 -24.40
N ILE A 578 -7.22 7.30 -25.04
CA ILE A 578 -8.67 7.05 -25.05
C ILE A 578 -8.98 5.70 -25.72
N PHE A 579 -8.34 5.41 -26.84
CA PHE A 579 -8.54 4.16 -27.56
C PHE A 579 -8.13 2.96 -26.72
N SER A 580 -6.91 2.96 -26.16
CA SER A 580 -6.40 1.89 -25.27
C SER A 580 -7.25 1.72 -24.02
N CYS A 581 -7.78 2.80 -23.43
CA CYS A 581 -8.71 2.72 -22.32
C CYS A 581 -10.03 2.03 -22.72
N CYS A 582 -10.60 2.39 -23.87
CA CYS A 582 -11.85 1.80 -24.33
C CYS A 582 -11.71 0.30 -24.62
N THR A 583 -10.65 -0.10 -25.31
CA THR A 583 -10.37 -1.52 -25.62
C THR A 583 -10.10 -2.31 -24.32
N ALA A 584 -9.30 -1.76 -23.40
CA ALA A 584 -9.04 -2.37 -22.12
C ALA A 584 -10.31 -2.55 -21.26
N ILE A 585 -11.19 -1.55 -21.20
CA ILE A 585 -12.48 -1.66 -20.47
C ILE A 585 -13.35 -2.74 -21.10
N LEU A 586 -13.48 -2.79 -22.42
CA LEU A 586 -14.22 -3.82 -23.11
C LEU A 586 -13.62 -5.21 -22.85
N GLY A 587 -12.30 -5.32 -22.89
CA GLY A 587 -11.58 -6.54 -22.55
C GLY A 587 -11.84 -7.00 -21.10
N MET A 588 -11.85 -6.04 -20.16
CA MET A 588 -12.20 -6.35 -18.75
C MET A 588 -13.62 -6.89 -18.59
N VAL A 589 -14.60 -6.45 -19.42
CA VAL A 589 -15.94 -7.06 -19.44
C VAL A 589 -15.85 -8.55 -19.77
N GLY A 590 -15.06 -8.92 -20.78
CA GLY A 590 -14.85 -10.31 -21.18
C GLY A 590 -14.19 -11.13 -20.06
N VAL A 591 -13.10 -10.63 -19.50
CA VAL A 591 -12.35 -11.29 -18.41
C VAL A 591 -13.24 -11.46 -17.17
N ALA A 592 -13.94 -10.41 -16.74
CA ALA A 592 -14.82 -10.47 -15.56
C ALA A 592 -15.98 -11.45 -15.77
N ALA A 593 -16.60 -11.46 -16.94
CA ALA A 593 -17.66 -12.43 -17.28
C ALA A 593 -17.15 -13.88 -17.28
N ALA A 594 -15.97 -14.11 -17.81
CA ALA A 594 -15.32 -15.43 -17.82
C ALA A 594 -15.01 -15.91 -16.40
N MET A 595 -14.44 -15.04 -15.55
CA MET A 595 -14.11 -15.38 -14.16
C MET A 595 -15.36 -15.64 -13.31
N GLY A 596 -16.41 -14.80 -13.44
CA GLY A 596 -17.70 -14.96 -12.76
C GLY A 596 -18.53 -16.13 -13.29
N GLY A 597 -18.24 -16.62 -14.52
CA GLY A 597 -19.02 -17.66 -15.20
C GLY A 597 -20.42 -17.21 -15.56
N TYR A 598 -20.63 -15.89 -15.69
CA TYR A 598 -21.92 -15.28 -16.00
C TYR A 598 -21.73 -13.99 -16.81
N PHE A 599 -22.55 -13.78 -17.81
CA PHE A 599 -22.67 -12.52 -18.55
C PHE A 599 -24.13 -12.05 -18.57
N THR A 600 -24.92 -12.49 -19.51
CA THR A 600 -26.40 -12.37 -19.51
C THR A 600 -27.07 -13.64 -19.02
N ARG A 601 -26.35 -14.77 -19.07
CA ARG A 601 -26.72 -16.12 -18.60
C ARG A 601 -25.49 -16.82 -18.06
N HIS A 602 -25.67 -18.00 -17.45
CA HIS A 602 -24.54 -18.84 -17.04
C HIS A 602 -23.71 -19.26 -18.26
N LEU A 603 -22.41 -19.17 -18.15
CA LEU A 603 -21.44 -19.53 -19.19
C LEU A 603 -20.88 -20.92 -18.93
N ASN A 604 -20.87 -21.78 -19.94
CA ASN A 604 -20.15 -23.05 -19.89
C ASN A 604 -18.63 -22.84 -20.01
N ALA A 605 -17.84 -23.90 -19.80
CA ALA A 605 -16.38 -23.82 -19.78
C ALA A 605 -15.80 -23.23 -21.09
N LEU A 606 -16.34 -23.66 -22.24
CA LEU A 606 -15.85 -23.20 -23.56
C LEU A 606 -16.20 -21.72 -23.82
N GLN A 607 -17.42 -21.29 -23.45
CA GLN A 607 -17.83 -19.89 -23.52
C GLN A 607 -16.97 -19.03 -22.61
N ARG A 608 -16.65 -19.50 -21.41
CA ARG A 608 -15.71 -18.79 -20.51
C ARG A 608 -14.33 -18.62 -21.14
N VAL A 609 -13.81 -19.64 -21.82
CA VAL A 609 -12.54 -19.53 -22.55
C VAL A 609 -12.62 -18.49 -23.67
N LEU A 610 -13.72 -18.47 -24.45
CA LEU A 610 -13.93 -17.49 -25.52
C LEU A 610 -13.97 -16.05 -24.97
N PHE A 611 -14.70 -15.82 -23.87
CA PHE A 611 -14.76 -14.51 -23.22
C PHE A 611 -13.42 -14.12 -22.63
N PHE A 612 -12.68 -15.06 -22.04
CA PHE A 612 -11.37 -14.81 -21.43
C PHE A 612 -10.32 -14.45 -22.50
N VAL A 613 -10.19 -15.31 -23.52
CA VAL A 613 -9.23 -15.09 -24.62
C VAL A 613 -9.60 -13.84 -25.43
N GLY A 614 -10.91 -13.66 -25.74
CA GLY A 614 -11.38 -12.46 -26.40
C GLY A 614 -11.15 -11.19 -25.60
N GLY A 615 -11.37 -11.26 -24.28
CA GLY A 615 -11.05 -10.18 -23.37
C GLY A 615 -9.57 -9.85 -23.31
N LEU A 616 -8.68 -10.84 -23.24
CA LEU A 616 -7.23 -10.64 -23.33
C LEU A 616 -6.80 -10.05 -24.68
N GLY A 617 -7.41 -10.49 -25.79
CA GLY A 617 -7.14 -9.94 -27.10
C GLY A 617 -7.47 -8.45 -27.24
N LEU A 618 -8.54 -7.99 -26.57
CA LEU A 618 -8.90 -6.55 -26.49
C LEU A 618 -8.00 -5.73 -25.56
N ILE A 619 -7.33 -6.39 -24.67
CA ILE A 619 -6.41 -5.79 -23.71
C ILE A 619 -5.01 -5.63 -24.31
N ASP A 620 -4.61 -6.58 -25.17
CA ASP A 620 -3.33 -6.54 -25.88
C ASP A 620 -3.36 -5.44 -26.97
N PRO A 621 -2.42 -4.48 -26.94
CA PRO A 621 -2.46 -3.34 -27.86
C PRO A 621 -2.19 -3.77 -29.31
N GLY A 622 -3.21 -3.76 -30.14
CA GLY A 622 -3.08 -4.06 -31.58
C GLY A 622 -4.42 -4.17 -32.30
N LEU A 623 -4.54 -3.55 -33.46
CA LEU A 623 -5.79 -3.56 -34.22
C LEU A 623 -6.27 -5.00 -34.56
N TYR A 624 -5.33 -5.92 -34.83
CA TYR A 624 -5.66 -7.32 -35.14
C TYR A 624 -6.15 -8.07 -33.91
N THR A 625 -5.51 -7.84 -32.75
CA THR A 625 -5.90 -8.43 -31.47
C THR A 625 -7.24 -7.89 -30.99
N ASP A 626 -7.50 -6.59 -31.20
CA ASP A 626 -8.78 -5.95 -30.90
C ASP A 626 -9.92 -6.55 -31.71
N VAL A 627 -9.76 -6.66 -33.04
CA VAL A 627 -10.78 -7.25 -33.92
C VAL A 627 -11.03 -8.72 -33.57
N ALA A 628 -9.97 -9.50 -33.37
CA ALA A 628 -10.09 -10.91 -32.98
C ALA A 628 -10.78 -11.03 -31.61
N GLY A 629 -10.44 -10.17 -30.65
CA GLY A 629 -11.04 -10.11 -29.32
C GLY A 629 -12.55 -9.84 -29.38
N VAL A 630 -12.97 -8.82 -30.13
CA VAL A 630 -14.40 -8.51 -30.36
C VAL A 630 -15.12 -9.71 -30.97
N VAL A 631 -14.57 -10.31 -32.02
CA VAL A 631 -15.17 -11.45 -32.70
C VAL A 631 -15.37 -12.64 -31.75
N LEU A 632 -14.35 -12.98 -30.96
CA LEU A 632 -14.45 -14.07 -29.99
C LEU A 632 -15.51 -13.80 -28.92
N MET A 633 -15.56 -12.58 -28.39
CA MET A 633 -16.58 -12.19 -27.40
C MET A 633 -18.00 -12.21 -28.00
N VAL A 634 -18.18 -11.74 -29.22
CA VAL A 634 -19.47 -11.79 -29.94
C VAL A 634 -19.90 -13.23 -30.20
N ILE A 635 -19.00 -14.09 -30.65
CA ILE A 635 -19.29 -15.54 -30.81
C ILE A 635 -19.72 -16.15 -29.49
N GLY A 636 -18.96 -15.90 -28.41
CA GLY A 636 -19.28 -16.37 -27.06
C GLY A 636 -20.66 -15.88 -26.59
N TYR A 637 -21.00 -14.62 -26.86
CA TYR A 637 -22.31 -14.03 -26.53
C TYR A 637 -23.45 -14.66 -27.31
N LEU A 638 -23.35 -14.74 -28.65
CA LEU A 638 -24.36 -15.33 -29.51
C LEU A 638 -24.59 -16.81 -29.15
N TRP A 639 -23.51 -17.53 -28.86
CA TRP A 639 -23.64 -18.92 -28.42
C TRP A 639 -24.34 -19.02 -27.05
N SER A 640 -24.02 -18.14 -26.10
CA SER A 640 -24.67 -18.13 -24.78
C SER A 640 -26.16 -17.83 -24.88
N ARG A 641 -26.56 -16.98 -25.86
CA ARG A 641 -27.96 -16.63 -26.11
C ARG A 641 -28.78 -17.80 -26.66
N ASN A 642 -28.18 -18.67 -27.47
CA ASN A 642 -28.83 -19.81 -28.10
C ASN A 642 -28.96 -21.02 -27.14
N ASN A 643 -28.20 -21.10 -26.06
CA ASN A 643 -28.39 -22.16 -25.05
C ASN A 643 -29.67 -21.90 -24.25
N LYS A 644 -30.72 -22.64 -24.53
CA LYS A 644 -32.02 -22.62 -23.86
C LYS A 644 -32.01 -23.34 -22.49
N LYS A 645 -30.97 -23.20 -21.67
CA LYS A 645 -30.99 -23.74 -20.29
C LYS A 645 -30.74 -22.64 -19.29
#